data_4b96e23e138cc6b3165e2a9f85c917eb
#
_entry.id   4b96e23e138cc6b3165e2a9f85c917eb
#
_cell.length_a   1.000
_cell.length_b   1.000
_cell.length_c   1.000
_cell.angle_alpha   90.00
_cell.angle_beta   90.00
_cell.angle_gamma   90.00
#
_symmetry.space_group_name_H-M   'P 1'
#
loop_
_entity.id
_entity.type
_entity.pdbx_description
1 polymer ?
#
loop_
_entity_poly.entity_id
_entity_poly.type
_entity_poly.pdbx_seq_one_letter_code
_entity_poly.pdbx_strand_id
1 'polypeptide(L)'
;MKRFISFMICLLMVCSLCACAKTELKAPLSYNEEFTANVPSSDITAAENDRYVLRWDAAKKRVIFYDKEKDIPWSYVPLTAQQERVDEEGFELTNNPRIESPIIVTYYDNEKAITDTAIATTASINKNTFSVEKNEKGLTMVLAFEKNQIEVTVDFILRDDSLAISVDPQKIREGESMVLSVAIAPFFCSVQNKTDDSYLFFPSGSGALIYADDSSEDVNIITEEVYGTDARRPDDDVIKNITSNVRIPVYGAKDGNRAVTAIIEENAGAAEINANVANSVIGYSGVYTTFNVRSREMVLTNNGSGQRIKYSDEMTINPMTIGFYPLYDDEAGYVGMANCYKRYLKLDNLMQSNEDENAVTLKILGGATYKKSVLGITYSDLKATTTFEQAQKIISEIKNETQNGVAAQLYGFGISGTDIGKLAGNFKFAKALGDAKDIKNLTDYCNDNNCSLYMDFDLLQYSKSSSFAKMNGSSALEATGRRTTLYHYLKWSGTRDMSSRGWNNKSSYTLLKRSLIGSAIEKMQDTAQKYELNGLSVSTLSNIAYSDHTEQKYFSKGVIGEQISEELKKLREDNKVMVSDANAYAAANATRITDAPTTSSRYDVFDEDVPFYEIVFKGIIPISATPINLNSNSKVNLLKCIESGIGLSYVVSYNHDSDLVENENILFYASKYDGLKDSIVSSVNSTKEYYNAISGAEISEHTIMPSGVRKTVFDNGVTVYVNYTGKTVETPLGVLEAYDYIYE
;
A
#
# COMPACT_ATOMS: atom_id res chain seq x y z
N MET A 1 15.75 -45.64 -20.70
CA MET A 1 14.39 -45.34 -20.22
C MET A 1 14.37 -44.40 -19.01
N LYS A 2 15.06 -44.66 -17.90
CA LYS A 2 15.06 -43.75 -16.73
C LYS A 2 15.58 -42.31 -17.00
N ARG A 3 16.60 -42.14 -17.83
CA ARG A 3 17.12 -40.82 -18.22
C ARG A 3 16.22 -40.04 -19.18
N PHE A 4 15.40 -40.73 -19.96
CA PHE A 4 14.44 -40.11 -20.87
C PHE A 4 13.18 -39.63 -20.13
N ILE A 5 12.75 -40.38 -19.10
CA ILE A 5 11.65 -40.00 -18.21
C ILE A 5 12.03 -38.81 -17.33
N SER A 6 13.29 -38.76 -16.82
CA SER A 6 13.81 -37.61 -16.06
C SER A 6 13.88 -36.34 -16.90
N PHE A 7 14.29 -36.45 -18.18
CA PHE A 7 14.32 -35.32 -19.10
C PHE A 7 12.91 -34.82 -19.48
N MET A 8 11.96 -35.73 -19.63
CA MET A 8 10.55 -35.38 -19.90
C MET A 8 9.86 -34.76 -18.69
N ILE A 9 10.20 -35.19 -17.47
CA ILE A 9 9.72 -34.58 -16.23
C ILE A 9 10.34 -33.18 -16.02
N CYS A 10 11.63 -32.99 -16.30
CA CYS A 10 12.24 -31.67 -16.31
C CYS A 10 11.66 -30.74 -17.39
N LEU A 11 11.34 -31.28 -18.58
CA LEU A 11 10.70 -30.48 -19.64
C LEU A 11 9.25 -30.10 -19.28
N LEU A 12 8.52 -30.98 -18.60
CA LEU A 12 7.16 -30.69 -18.08
C LEU A 12 7.21 -29.72 -16.86
N MET A 13 8.24 -29.78 -16.01
CA MET A 13 8.43 -28.79 -14.95
C MET A 13 8.85 -27.42 -15.51
N VAL A 14 9.67 -27.37 -16.57
CA VAL A 14 10.02 -26.11 -17.24
C VAL A 14 8.81 -25.49 -17.95
N CYS A 15 7.88 -26.31 -18.47
CA CYS A 15 6.63 -25.80 -19.04
C CYS A 15 5.60 -25.35 -17.99
N SER A 16 5.67 -25.85 -16.74
CA SER A 16 4.79 -25.42 -15.65
C SER A 16 5.33 -24.19 -14.88
N LEU A 17 6.62 -23.83 -15.06
CA LEU A 17 7.23 -22.62 -14.50
C LEU A 17 7.09 -21.39 -15.40
N CYS A 18 6.47 -21.51 -16.57
CA CYS A 18 6.16 -20.39 -17.47
C CYS A 18 4.71 -19.91 -17.39
N ALA A 19 3.99 -20.22 -16.31
CA ALA A 19 2.73 -19.54 -15.99
C ALA A 19 3.00 -18.27 -15.15
N CYS A 20 4.02 -17.48 -15.50
CA CYS A 20 3.99 -16.06 -15.22
C CYS A 20 2.84 -15.50 -16.02
N ALA A 21 1.81 -15.02 -15.34
CA ALA A 21 0.70 -14.32 -15.98
C ALA A 21 1.28 -13.31 -16.97
N LYS A 22 1.05 -13.58 -18.25
CA LYS A 22 1.49 -12.68 -19.31
C LYS A 22 0.59 -11.47 -19.26
N THR A 23 0.95 -10.48 -18.49
CA THR A 23 0.28 -9.19 -18.56
C THR A 23 0.62 -8.56 -19.90
N GLU A 24 -0.18 -8.86 -20.87
CA GLU A 24 -0.10 -8.26 -22.21
C GLU A 24 -1.26 -7.28 -22.35
N LEU A 25 -1.00 -6.12 -22.89
CA LEU A 25 -2.06 -5.27 -23.38
C LEU A 25 -2.63 -5.92 -24.65
N LYS A 26 -3.94 -5.86 -24.83
CA LYS A 26 -4.60 -6.32 -26.05
C LYS A 26 -5.52 -5.24 -26.58
N ALA A 27 -5.65 -5.20 -27.90
CA ALA A 27 -6.65 -4.39 -28.53
C ALA A 27 -8.05 -4.77 -28.00
N PRO A 28 -8.91 -3.78 -27.72
CA PRO A 28 -10.28 -4.03 -27.30
C PRO A 28 -11.06 -4.78 -28.36
N LEU A 29 -12.10 -5.49 -27.92
CA LEU A 29 -13.03 -6.12 -28.84
C LEU A 29 -13.88 -5.04 -29.53
N SER A 30 -14.27 -5.29 -30.79
CA SER A 30 -15.18 -4.38 -31.49
C SER A 30 -16.57 -4.41 -30.87
N TYR A 31 -17.19 -3.23 -30.71
CA TYR A 31 -18.59 -3.12 -30.28
C TYR A 31 -19.49 -3.82 -31.29
N ASN A 32 -20.46 -4.59 -30.77
CA ASN A 32 -21.45 -5.24 -31.59
C ASN A 32 -22.71 -4.36 -31.63
N GLU A 33 -23.00 -3.73 -32.76
CA GLU A 33 -24.19 -2.87 -32.94
C GLU A 33 -25.52 -3.62 -32.80
N GLU A 34 -25.49 -4.97 -32.94
CA GLU A 34 -26.66 -5.84 -32.77
C GLU A 34 -26.76 -6.42 -31.34
N PHE A 35 -26.51 -5.59 -30.31
CA PHE A 35 -26.66 -6.04 -28.93
C PHE A 35 -28.10 -6.57 -28.72
N THR A 36 -28.20 -7.83 -28.31
CA THR A 36 -29.49 -8.46 -28.02
C THR A 36 -29.73 -8.42 -26.50
N ALA A 37 -30.67 -7.59 -26.09
CA ALA A 37 -31.08 -7.51 -24.69
C ALA A 37 -31.77 -8.80 -24.26
N ASN A 38 -31.41 -9.30 -23.07
CA ASN A 38 -32.06 -10.41 -22.39
C ASN A 38 -32.36 -10.00 -20.94
N VAL A 39 -33.43 -9.21 -20.79
CA VAL A 39 -33.86 -8.68 -19.48
C VAL A 39 -34.81 -9.68 -18.83
N PRO A 40 -34.43 -10.34 -17.72
CA PRO A 40 -35.33 -11.25 -17.03
C PRO A 40 -36.58 -10.54 -16.48
N SER A 41 -37.74 -11.12 -16.75
CA SER A 41 -39.04 -10.62 -16.25
C SER A 41 -39.42 -11.14 -14.86
N SER A 42 -38.64 -12.06 -14.32
CA SER A 42 -38.84 -12.66 -12.99
C SER A 42 -37.48 -12.79 -12.26
N ASP A 43 -37.54 -12.93 -10.95
CA ASP A 43 -36.37 -13.15 -10.12
C ASP A 43 -35.61 -14.41 -10.50
N ILE A 44 -34.29 -14.36 -10.40
CA ILE A 44 -33.39 -15.49 -10.66
C ILE A 44 -32.54 -15.74 -9.43
N THR A 45 -32.66 -16.91 -8.79
CA THR A 45 -31.67 -17.39 -7.83
C THR A 45 -30.49 -17.96 -8.58
N ALA A 46 -29.35 -17.28 -8.49
CA ALA A 46 -28.16 -17.58 -9.25
C ALA A 46 -27.24 -18.58 -8.54
N ALA A 47 -26.93 -18.31 -7.29
CA ALA A 47 -26.09 -19.12 -6.44
C ALA A 47 -26.55 -19.04 -4.99
N GLU A 48 -26.27 -20.09 -4.23
CA GLU A 48 -26.62 -20.18 -2.82
C GLU A 48 -25.58 -21.04 -2.09
N ASN A 49 -25.22 -20.64 -0.87
CA ASN A 49 -24.46 -21.46 0.09
C ASN A 49 -25.22 -21.53 1.43
N ASP A 50 -24.62 -22.03 2.49
CA ASP A 50 -25.28 -22.19 3.78
C ASP A 50 -25.80 -20.87 4.35
N ARG A 51 -25.08 -19.79 4.15
CA ARG A 51 -25.40 -18.46 4.70
C ARG A 51 -26.01 -17.50 3.69
N TYR A 52 -25.52 -17.45 2.46
CA TYR A 52 -25.84 -16.42 1.49
C TYR A 52 -26.60 -16.92 0.26
N VAL A 53 -27.45 -16.05 -0.29
CA VAL A 53 -28.11 -16.24 -1.58
C VAL A 53 -27.79 -15.07 -2.50
N LEU A 54 -27.33 -15.35 -3.70
CA LEU A 54 -27.16 -14.37 -4.77
C LEU A 54 -28.32 -14.49 -5.76
N ARG A 55 -29.05 -13.39 -5.96
CA ARG A 55 -30.22 -13.36 -6.84
C ARG A 55 -30.33 -12.09 -7.65
N TRP A 56 -30.97 -12.17 -8.79
CA TRP A 56 -31.47 -11.04 -9.55
C TRP A 56 -32.88 -10.70 -9.05
N ASP A 57 -33.11 -9.42 -8.72
CA ASP A 57 -34.42 -8.86 -8.41
C ASP A 57 -34.96 -8.15 -9.68
N ALA A 58 -35.97 -8.75 -10.31
CA ALA A 58 -36.52 -8.26 -11.58
C ALA A 58 -37.29 -6.96 -11.43
N ALA A 59 -37.92 -6.74 -10.27
CA ALA A 59 -38.70 -5.51 -10.00
C ALA A 59 -37.78 -4.31 -9.81
N LYS A 60 -36.69 -4.49 -9.06
CA LYS A 60 -35.67 -3.45 -8.79
C LYS A 60 -34.58 -3.40 -9.85
N LYS A 61 -34.53 -4.33 -10.80
CA LYS A 61 -33.49 -4.50 -11.83
C LYS A 61 -32.06 -4.46 -11.26
N ARG A 62 -31.85 -5.18 -10.17
CA ARG A 62 -30.53 -5.21 -9.51
C ARG A 62 -30.21 -6.56 -8.90
N VAL A 63 -28.92 -6.78 -8.63
CA VAL A 63 -28.41 -7.96 -7.95
C VAL A 63 -28.54 -7.77 -6.45
N ILE A 64 -29.07 -8.78 -5.77
CA ILE A 64 -29.18 -8.86 -4.31
C ILE A 64 -28.30 -10.00 -3.80
N PHE A 65 -27.48 -9.69 -2.81
CA PHE A 65 -26.71 -10.60 -2.00
C PHE A 65 -27.35 -10.70 -0.63
N TYR A 66 -28.10 -11.76 -0.36
CA TYR A 66 -28.94 -11.88 0.82
C TYR A 66 -28.29 -12.76 1.89
N ASP A 67 -28.13 -12.24 3.10
CA ASP A 67 -27.67 -12.98 4.28
C ASP A 67 -28.88 -13.64 4.95
N LYS A 68 -28.96 -14.97 4.89
CA LYS A 68 -30.06 -15.77 5.46
C LYS A 68 -30.06 -15.77 6.98
N GLU A 69 -28.87 -15.68 7.60
CA GLU A 69 -28.71 -15.72 9.05
C GLU A 69 -29.16 -14.41 9.71
N LYS A 70 -28.80 -13.30 9.09
CA LYS A 70 -29.13 -11.95 9.59
C LYS A 70 -30.42 -11.39 9.04
N ASP A 71 -31.01 -12.03 8.02
CA ASP A 71 -32.19 -11.56 7.27
C ASP A 71 -31.98 -10.18 6.64
N ILE A 72 -30.78 -9.95 6.05
CA ILE A 72 -30.36 -8.66 5.49
C ILE A 72 -30.06 -8.80 4.00
N PRO A 73 -30.74 -8.02 3.12
CA PRO A 73 -30.36 -7.91 1.72
C PRO A 73 -29.21 -6.89 1.57
N TRP A 74 -28.16 -7.27 0.88
CA TRP A 74 -27.07 -6.41 0.45
C TRP A 74 -27.14 -6.17 -1.06
N SER A 75 -26.73 -5.00 -1.50
CA SER A 75 -26.62 -4.67 -2.92
C SER A 75 -25.59 -3.55 -3.10
N TYR A 76 -25.27 -3.21 -4.34
CA TYR A 76 -24.35 -2.11 -4.68
C TYR A 76 -24.97 -0.70 -4.51
N VAL A 77 -25.88 -0.53 -3.55
CA VAL A 77 -26.45 0.74 -3.12
C VAL A 77 -25.94 1.12 -1.72
N PRO A 78 -26.07 2.38 -1.28
CA PRO A 78 -25.62 2.79 0.04
C PRO A 78 -26.16 1.94 1.19
N LEU A 79 -25.38 1.76 2.25
CA LEU A 79 -25.74 0.96 3.42
C LEU A 79 -27.07 1.42 4.02
N THR A 80 -27.26 2.72 4.16
CA THR A 80 -28.48 3.33 4.68
C THR A 80 -29.71 3.15 3.79
N ALA A 81 -29.52 3.00 2.48
CA ALA A 81 -30.61 2.78 1.52
C ALA A 81 -31.02 1.32 1.36
N GLN A 82 -30.30 0.38 1.97
CA GLN A 82 -30.60 -1.06 1.89
C GLN A 82 -31.80 -1.45 2.77
N GLN A 83 -32.03 -0.71 3.84
CA GLN A 83 -33.32 -0.72 4.55
C GLN A 83 -34.19 0.33 3.88
N GLU A 84 -35.39 -0.02 3.46
CA GLU A 84 -36.37 0.91 2.91
C GLU A 84 -36.72 2.00 3.98
N ARG A 85 -35.87 3.01 4.10
CA ARG A 85 -36.15 4.19 4.91
C ARG A 85 -36.90 5.18 4.01
N VAL A 86 -38.14 5.28 4.22
CA VAL A 86 -38.93 6.44 3.85
C VAL A 86 -38.69 7.45 4.97
N ASP A 87 -38.23 8.67 4.67
CA ASP A 87 -38.17 9.71 5.69
C ASP A 87 -39.58 10.07 6.23
N GLU A 88 -39.66 10.78 7.34
CA GLU A 88 -40.91 11.15 7.96
C GLU A 88 -41.83 12.03 7.04
N GLU A 89 -41.28 12.58 5.96
CA GLU A 89 -41.93 13.38 4.94
C GLU A 89 -42.35 12.58 3.69
N GLY A 90 -42.02 11.30 3.62
CA GLY A 90 -42.40 10.42 2.50
C GLY A 90 -41.59 10.59 1.22
N PHE A 91 -40.42 11.23 1.28
CA PHE A 91 -39.51 11.33 0.14
C PHE A 91 -38.72 10.04 -0.04
N GLU A 92 -38.82 9.42 -1.23
CA GLU A 92 -37.85 8.41 -1.66
C GLU A 92 -36.49 9.09 -1.87
N LEU A 93 -35.54 8.77 -0.99
CA LEU A 93 -34.16 9.33 -1.01
C LEU A 93 -33.34 8.99 -2.25
N THR A 94 -33.89 8.37 -3.27
CA THR A 94 -33.12 7.72 -4.35
C THR A 94 -33.47 8.20 -5.76
N ASN A 95 -33.71 9.47 -5.99
CA ASN A 95 -33.85 9.95 -7.38
C ASN A 95 -32.55 10.13 -8.15
N ASN A 96 -31.37 9.78 -7.58
CA ASN A 96 -30.10 9.89 -8.28
C ASN A 96 -29.67 8.55 -8.87
N PRO A 97 -29.68 8.38 -10.20
CA PRO A 97 -29.36 7.10 -10.85
C PRO A 97 -27.90 6.63 -10.64
N ARG A 98 -27.01 7.48 -10.13
CA ARG A 98 -25.65 7.08 -9.75
C ARG A 98 -25.66 6.11 -8.59
N ILE A 99 -26.56 6.29 -7.62
CA ILE A 99 -26.64 5.52 -6.37
C ILE A 99 -26.92 4.04 -6.63
N GLU A 100 -27.69 3.73 -7.66
CA GLU A 100 -28.08 2.36 -8.03
C GLU A 100 -27.23 1.77 -9.16
N SER A 101 -26.12 2.41 -9.52
CA SER A 101 -25.34 1.96 -10.65
C SER A 101 -24.33 0.89 -10.26
N PRO A 102 -24.36 -0.29 -10.89
CA PRO A 102 -23.36 -1.33 -10.65
C PRO A 102 -21.96 -0.91 -11.12
N ILE A 103 -21.86 -0.11 -12.16
CA ILE A 103 -20.62 0.48 -12.64
C ILE A 103 -20.84 1.90 -13.19
N ILE A 104 -19.75 2.68 -13.16
CA ILE A 104 -19.67 3.95 -13.90
C ILE A 104 -18.41 3.86 -14.78
N VAL A 105 -18.59 4.14 -16.08
CA VAL A 105 -17.52 4.08 -17.08
C VAL A 105 -17.07 5.48 -17.43
N THR A 106 -15.77 5.77 -17.31
CA THR A 106 -15.16 6.98 -17.87
C THR A 106 -14.59 6.64 -19.23
N TYR A 107 -14.91 7.43 -20.23
CA TYR A 107 -14.48 7.20 -21.61
C TYR A 107 -14.03 8.48 -22.30
N TYR A 108 -13.22 8.34 -23.33
CA TYR A 108 -12.85 9.41 -24.25
C TYR A 108 -13.69 9.30 -25.51
N ASP A 109 -14.45 10.36 -25.79
CA ASP A 109 -15.23 10.50 -27.02
C ASP A 109 -14.31 11.02 -28.12
N ASN A 110 -13.99 10.18 -29.10
CA ASN A 110 -13.04 10.52 -30.17
C ASN A 110 -13.59 11.60 -31.13
N GLU A 111 -14.91 11.69 -31.30
CA GLU A 111 -15.51 12.70 -32.16
C GLU A 111 -15.46 14.09 -31.55
N LYS A 112 -15.79 14.18 -30.25
CA LYS A 112 -15.83 15.46 -29.52
C LYS A 112 -14.51 15.84 -28.90
N ALA A 113 -13.55 14.90 -28.83
CA ALA A 113 -12.27 15.05 -28.16
C ALA A 113 -12.40 15.47 -26.68
N ILE A 114 -13.35 14.88 -25.96
CA ILE A 114 -13.61 15.12 -24.52
C ILE A 114 -13.62 13.81 -23.73
N THR A 115 -13.31 13.91 -22.45
CA THR A 115 -13.55 12.84 -21.48
C THR A 115 -14.91 13.05 -20.83
N ASP A 116 -15.72 12.00 -20.75
CA ASP A 116 -17.05 12.03 -20.16
C ASP A 116 -17.32 10.71 -19.40
N THR A 117 -18.45 10.63 -18.68
CA THR A 117 -18.85 9.46 -17.89
C THR A 117 -20.19 8.91 -18.34
N ALA A 118 -20.32 7.59 -18.36
CA ALA A 118 -21.58 6.87 -18.60
C ALA A 118 -21.95 6.08 -17.34
N ILE A 119 -23.14 6.36 -16.81
CA ILE A 119 -23.72 5.70 -15.64
C ILE A 119 -24.55 4.52 -16.13
N ALA A 120 -24.27 3.28 -15.68
CA ALA A 120 -24.94 2.07 -16.17
C ALA A 120 -26.48 2.14 -15.99
N THR A 121 -26.97 2.69 -14.88
CA THR A 121 -28.40 2.83 -14.64
C THR A 121 -29.10 3.65 -15.72
N THR A 122 -28.58 4.82 -16.08
CA THR A 122 -29.21 5.70 -17.07
C THR A 122 -28.89 5.33 -18.52
N ALA A 123 -27.70 4.83 -18.76
CA ALA A 123 -27.20 4.61 -20.11
C ALA A 123 -27.55 3.22 -20.66
N SER A 124 -27.88 2.25 -19.78
CA SER A 124 -28.18 0.87 -20.14
C SER A 124 -29.43 0.32 -19.42
N ILE A 125 -29.43 0.25 -18.07
CA ILE A 125 -30.48 -0.45 -17.31
C ILE A 125 -31.87 0.15 -17.54
N ASN A 126 -32.04 1.46 -17.42
CA ASN A 126 -33.29 2.15 -17.64
C ASN A 126 -33.78 2.11 -19.10
N LYS A 127 -32.85 1.85 -20.03
CA LYS A 127 -33.17 1.68 -21.46
C LYS A 127 -33.45 0.22 -21.87
N ASN A 128 -33.28 -0.72 -20.94
CA ASN A 128 -33.34 -2.15 -21.18
C ASN A 128 -32.31 -2.63 -22.23
N THR A 129 -31.14 -1.97 -22.33
CA THR A 129 -30.05 -2.39 -23.20
C THR A 129 -29.00 -3.18 -22.41
N PHE A 130 -29.48 -4.22 -21.69
CA PHE A 130 -28.64 -5.11 -20.93
C PHE A 130 -29.15 -6.56 -20.96
N SER A 131 -28.30 -7.50 -20.58
CA SER A 131 -28.67 -8.89 -20.34
C SER A 131 -28.21 -9.35 -18.97
N VAL A 132 -28.94 -10.30 -18.38
CA VAL A 132 -28.55 -10.97 -17.14
C VAL A 132 -28.72 -12.48 -17.33
N GLU A 133 -27.63 -13.19 -17.05
CA GLU A 133 -27.59 -14.66 -17.19
C GLU A 133 -26.95 -15.28 -15.96
N LYS A 134 -27.42 -16.46 -15.59
CA LYS A 134 -26.79 -17.28 -14.56
C LYS A 134 -25.49 -17.90 -15.10
N ASN A 135 -24.42 -17.83 -14.31
CA ASN A 135 -23.18 -18.54 -14.57
C ASN A 135 -22.90 -19.59 -13.47
N GLU A 136 -21.77 -20.28 -13.53
CA GLU A 136 -21.41 -21.36 -12.59
C GLU A 136 -21.31 -20.90 -11.13
N LYS A 137 -20.96 -19.63 -10.88
CA LYS A 137 -20.69 -19.08 -9.54
C LYS A 137 -21.61 -17.92 -9.14
N GLY A 138 -22.53 -17.54 -10.01
CA GLY A 138 -23.39 -16.40 -9.76
C GLY A 138 -24.11 -15.87 -11.00
N LEU A 139 -23.96 -14.59 -11.28
CA LEU A 139 -24.60 -13.87 -12.38
C LEU A 139 -23.59 -13.14 -13.24
N THR A 140 -23.81 -13.16 -14.54
CA THR A 140 -23.15 -12.27 -15.51
C THR A 140 -24.17 -11.25 -16.00
N MET A 141 -23.82 -9.96 -15.90
CA MET A 141 -24.57 -8.86 -16.46
C MET A 141 -23.76 -8.22 -17.58
N VAL A 142 -24.34 -8.11 -18.78
CA VAL A 142 -23.74 -7.36 -19.90
C VAL A 142 -24.50 -6.07 -20.07
N LEU A 143 -23.79 -4.96 -20.01
CA LEU A 143 -24.32 -3.59 -20.07
C LEU A 143 -23.90 -2.93 -21.39
N ALA A 144 -24.86 -2.64 -22.26
CA ALA A 144 -24.61 -1.93 -23.52
C ALA A 144 -24.94 -0.44 -23.38
N PHE A 145 -23.94 0.39 -23.58
CA PHE A 145 -23.99 1.85 -23.63
C PHE A 145 -24.08 2.27 -25.10
N GLU A 146 -25.23 2.06 -25.73
CA GLU A 146 -25.40 2.17 -27.20
C GLU A 146 -24.96 3.52 -27.75
N LYS A 147 -25.31 4.63 -27.08
CA LYS A 147 -24.89 5.98 -27.52
C LYS A 147 -23.38 6.15 -27.60
N ASN A 148 -22.65 5.44 -26.77
CA ASN A 148 -21.20 5.54 -26.64
C ASN A 148 -20.49 4.41 -27.37
N GLN A 149 -21.24 3.43 -27.90
CA GLN A 149 -20.72 2.19 -28.51
C GLN A 149 -19.73 1.48 -27.58
N ILE A 150 -20.15 1.29 -26.33
CA ILE A 150 -19.39 0.58 -25.30
C ILE A 150 -20.26 -0.56 -24.76
N GLU A 151 -19.66 -1.74 -24.56
CA GLU A 151 -20.28 -2.89 -23.89
C GLU A 151 -19.35 -3.38 -22.80
N VAL A 152 -19.86 -3.54 -21.58
CA VAL A 152 -19.10 -3.99 -20.42
C VAL A 152 -19.79 -5.20 -19.78
N THR A 153 -19.02 -6.25 -19.56
CA THR A 153 -19.45 -7.45 -18.85
C THR A 153 -19.06 -7.34 -17.38
N VAL A 154 -20.03 -7.54 -16.48
CA VAL A 154 -19.85 -7.52 -15.03
C VAL A 154 -20.26 -8.88 -14.47
N ASP A 155 -19.34 -9.56 -13.80
CA ASP A 155 -19.59 -10.83 -13.13
C ASP A 155 -19.82 -10.61 -11.63
N PHE A 156 -20.93 -11.12 -11.10
CA PHE A 156 -21.24 -11.17 -9.67
C PHE A 156 -21.06 -12.59 -9.19
N ILE A 157 -20.14 -12.79 -8.27
CA ILE A 157 -19.67 -14.11 -7.85
C ILE A 157 -19.94 -14.29 -6.36
N LEU A 158 -20.76 -15.30 -6.02
CA LEU A 158 -20.97 -15.70 -4.63
C LEU A 158 -19.75 -16.48 -4.13
N ARG A 159 -19.23 -16.06 -2.98
CA ARG A 159 -18.19 -16.76 -2.22
C ARG A 159 -18.73 -17.19 -0.86
N ASP A 160 -17.92 -17.89 -0.07
CA ASP A 160 -18.35 -18.42 1.24
C ASP A 160 -18.78 -17.30 2.20
N ASP A 161 -18.11 -16.15 2.17
CA ASP A 161 -18.30 -15.05 3.10
C ASP A 161 -18.44 -13.65 2.44
N SER A 162 -18.50 -13.60 1.11
CA SER A 162 -18.48 -12.33 0.37
C SER A 162 -19.17 -12.37 -0.97
N LEU A 163 -19.47 -11.20 -1.50
CA LEU A 163 -19.83 -10.96 -2.88
C LEU A 163 -18.62 -10.39 -3.63
N ALA A 164 -18.10 -11.08 -4.62
CA ALA A 164 -17.13 -10.50 -5.52
C ALA A 164 -17.81 -9.92 -6.77
N ILE A 165 -17.41 -8.69 -7.14
CA ILE A 165 -17.84 -8.04 -8.39
C ILE A 165 -16.60 -7.86 -9.25
N SER A 166 -16.65 -8.41 -10.46
CA SER A 166 -15.50 -8.47 -11.38
C SER A 166 -15.85 -7.93 -12.75
N VAL A 167 -14.93 -7.16 -13.32
CA VAL A 167 -14.96 -6.71 -14.71
C VAL A 167 -13.67 -7.15 -15.40
N ASP A 168 -13.80 -7.97 -16.43
CA ASP A 168 -12.68 -8.41 -17.26
C ASP A 168 -12.49 -7.43 -18.43
N PRO A 169 -11.39 -6.64 -18.46
CA PRO A 169 -11.12 -5.72 -19.56
C PRO A 169 -11.09 -6.40 -20.93
N GLN A 170 -10.76 -7.70 -20.97
CA GLN A 170 -10.73 -8.46 -22.23
C GLN A 170 -12.14 -8.73 -22.82
N LYS A 171 -13.19 -8.54 -22.04
CA LYS A 171 -14.58 -8.64 -22.47
C LYS A 171 -15.22 -7.30 -22.78
N ILE A 172 -14.52 -6.18 -22.54
CA ILE A 172 -14.99 -4.85 -22.92
C ILE A 172 -14.97 -4.71 -24.45
N ARG A 173 -16.05 -4.19 -25.03
CA ARG A 173 -16.16 -3.89 -26.45
C ARG A 173 -16.25 -2.40 -26.65
N GLU A 174 -15.55 -1.89 -27.64
CA GLU A 174 -15.47 -0.46 -27.98
C GLU A 174 -15.77 -0.23 -29.45
N GLY A 175 -16.44 0.91 -29.73
CA GLY A 175 -16.61 1.45 -31.05
C GLY A 175 -15.94 2.81 -31.20
N GLU A 176 -16.73 3.89 -31.25
CA GLU A 176 -16.20 5.25 -31.40
C GLU A 176 -15.61 5.85 -30.11
N SER A 177 -16.04 5.37 -28.95
CA SER A 177 -15.54 5.82 -27.65
C SER A 177 -14.52 4.84 -27.06
N MET A 178 -13.50 5.39 -26.42
CA MET A 178 -12.42 4.64 -25.78
C MET A 178 -12.61 4.63 -24.28
N VAL A 179 -12.77 3.47 -23.64
CA VAL A 179 -12.89 3.32 -22.18
C VAL A 179 -11.55 3.63 -21.50
N LEU A 180 -11.55 4.53 -20.55
CA LEU A 180 -10.38 4.93 -19.78
C LEU A 180 -10.34 4.27 -18.42
N SER A 181 -11.48 4.27 -17.72
CA SER A 181 -11.59 3.67 -16.40
C SER A 181 -13.00 3.17 -16.09
N VAL A 182 -13.09 2.26 -15.11
CA VAL A 182 -14.34 1.69 -14.62
C VAL A 182 -14.36 1.79 -13.09
N ALA A 183 -15.39 2.46 -12.55
CA ALA A 183 -15.71 2.40 -11.13
C ALA A 183 -16.69 1.24 -10.90
N ILE A 184 -16.36 0.35 -9.98
CA ILE A 184 -17.16 -0.85 -9.64
C ILE A 184 -17.94 -0.59 -8.36
N ALA A 185 -19.28 -0.76 -8.40
CA ALA A 185 -20.19 -0.61 -7.26
C ALA A 185 -19.92 0.67 -6.43
N PRO A 186 -19.88 1.87 -7.05
CA PRO A 186 -19.33 3.08 -6.43
C PRO A 186 -20.09 3.58 -5.20
N PHE A 187 -21.27 3.06 -4.92
CA PHE A 187 -22.07 3.42 -3.75
C PHE A 187 -22.27 2.29 -2.74
N PHE A 188 -21.62 1.14 -2.93
CA PHE A 188 -21.74 0.04 -1.97
C PHE A 188 -21.16 0.44 -0.59
N CYS A 189 -20.00 1.08 -0.55
CA CYS A 189 -19.39 1.61 0.67
C CYS A 189 -19.77 3.09 0.84
N SER A 190 -21.07 3.38 1.02
CA SER A 190 -21.58 4.73 1.18
C SER A 190 -22.65 4.78 2.27
N VAL A 191 -22.70 5.90 2.95
CA VAL A 191 -23.68 6.20 4.02
C VAL A 191 -24.35 7.53 3.76
N GLN A 192 -25.55 7.71 4.30
CA GLN A 192 -26.28 8.96 4.18
C GLN A 192 -25.59 10.06 5.00
N ASN A 193 -25.51 11.26 4.45
CA ASN A 193 -24.99 12.42 5.17
C ASN A 193 -25.80 12.67 6.44
N LYS A 194 -25.14 13.13 7.50
CA LYS A 194 -25.75 13.46 8.80
C LYS A 194 -26.38 12.25 9.52
N THR A 195 -25.81 11.07 9.36
CA THR A 195 -26.21 9.88 10.10
C THR A 195 -25.25 9.66 11.27
N ASP A 196 -25.80 9.58 12.50
CA ASP A 196 -25.04 9.26 13.69
C ASP A 196 -24.46 7.84 13.64
N ASP A 197 -23.30 7.62 14.27
CA ASP A 197 -22.57 6.33 14.31
C ASP A 197 -22.29 5.74 12.91
N SER A 198 -22.05 6.61 11.93
CA SER A 198 -21.69 6.22 10.57
C SER A 198 -20.39 6.88 10.13
N TYR A 199 -19.56 6.11 9.46
CA TYR A 199 -18.28 6.61 8.92
C TYR A 199 -17.81 5.80 7.71
N LEU A 200 -16.91 6.42 6.96
CA LEU A 200 -16.13 5.77 5.91
C LEU A 200 -14.73 5.48 6.45
N PHE A 201 -14.19 4.32 6.09
CA PHE A 201 -12.78 4.00 6.31
C PHE A 201 -12.00 4.20 5.01
N PHE A 202 -10.95 5.04 5.07
CA PHE A 202 -10.02 5.32 3.96
C PHE A 202 -8.60 4.88 4.35
N PRO A 203 -7.89 4.08 3.50
CA PRO A 203 -6.63 3.44 3.87
C PRO A 203 -5.40 4.35 3.66
N SER A 204 -5.46 5.61 4.03
CA SER A 204 -4.33 6.54 3.94
C SER A 204 -3.37 6.34 5.10
N GLY A 205 -2.12 6.04 4.83
CA GLY A 205 -1.08 5.80 5.84
C GLY A 205 -1.43 4.64 6.77
N SER A 206 -1.55 4.92 8.08
CA SER A 206 -2.04 3.96 9.08
C SER A 206 -3.52 3.64 8.90
N GLY A 207 -4.32 4.61 8.49
CA GLY A 207 -5.76 4.54 8.27
C GLY A 207 -6.45 5.83 8.71
N ALA A 208 -7.55 6.18 8.07
CA ALA A 208 -8.35 7.36 8.40
C ALA A 208 -9.84 7.05 8.45
N LEU A 209 -10.56 7.75 9.33
CA LEU A 209 -12.02 7.78 9.33
C LEU A 209 -12.52 9.12 8.81
N ILE A 210 -13.68 9.07 8.13
CA ILE A 210 -14.46 10.22 7.67
C ILE A 210 -15.85 10.04 8.21
N TYR A 211 -16.28 10.92 9.11
CA TYR A 211 -17.61 10.83 9.70
C TYR A 211 -18.69 11.36 8.76
N ALA A 212 -19.84 10.71 8.79
CA ALA A 212 -20.96 11.06 7.93
C ALA A 212 -21.80 12.25 8.45
N ASP A 213 -21.51 12.72 9.65
CA ASP A 213 -22.21 13.84 10.30
C ASP A 213 -21.74 15.23 9.81
N ASP A 214 -20.70 15.27 8.98
CA ASP A 214 -20.16 16.52 8.45
C ASP A 214 -21.25 17.33 7.72
N SER A 215 -21.40 18.56 8.16
CA SER A 215 -22.33 19.55 7.61
C SER A 215 -21.69 20.44 6.56
N SER A 216 -20.48 20.14 6.09
CA SER A 216 -19.78 20.90 5.06
C SER A 216 -20.63 21.07 3.81
N GLU A 217 -20.77 22.32 3.32
CA GLU A 217 -21.45 22.60 2.05
C GLU A 217 -20.55 22.30 0.84
N ASP A 218 -19.25 22.14 1.07
CA ASP A 218 -18.26 21.89 0.02
C ASP A 218 -18.09 20.39 -0.21
N VAL A 219 -18.19 19.98 -1.48
CA VAL A 219 -17.91 18.60 -1.89
C VAL A 219 -16.40 18.38 -1.88
N ASN A 220 -15.93 17.59 -0.95
CA ASN A 220 -14.52 17.17 -0.90
C ASN A 220 -14.35 15.82 -1.61
N ILE A 221 -13.50 15.80 -2.63
CA ILE A 221 -13.13 14.59 -3.36
C ILE A 221 -11.66 14.34 -3.13
N ILE A 222 -11.34 13.17 -2.56
CA ILE A 222 -9.97 12.69 -2.44
C ILE A 222 -9.81 11.48 -3.35
N THR A 223 -8.68 11.44 -4.04
CA THR A 223 -8.29 10.30 -4.88
C THR A 223 -6.83 9.95 -4.57
N GLU A 224 -6.59 8.71 -4.14
CA GLU A 224 -5.23 8.19 -3.98
C GLU A 224 -5.05 6.88 -4.76
N GLU A 225 -3.92 6.76 -5.46
CA GLU A 225 -3.54 5.52 -6.14
C GLU A 225 -3.11 4.46 -5.12
N VAL A 226 -3.63 3.25 -5.27
CA VAL A 226 -3.19 2.10 -4.45
C VAL A 226 -1.71 1.83 -4.71
N TYR A 227 -0.95 1.60 -3.62
CA TYR A 227 0.50 1.46 -3.61
C TYR A 227 1.26 2.74 -3.99
N GLY A 228 0.61 3.89 -3.84
CA GLY A 228 1.16 5.19 -4.21
C GLY A 228 1.15 5.41 -5.73
N THR A 229 1.59 6.61 -6.13
CA THR A 229 1.71 6.94 -7.55
C THR A 229 2.78 6.11 -8.23
N ASP A 230 2.62 5.89 -9.54
CA ASP A 230 3.64 5.22 -10.35
C ASP A 230 4.96 6.00 -10.30
N ALA A 231 5.95 5.45 -9.60
CA ALA A 231 7.25 6.11 -9.39
C ALA A 231 8.00 6.43 -10.70
N ARG A 232 7.60 5.83 -11.83
CA ARG A 232 8.13 6.17 -13.15
C ARG A 232 7.53 7.47 -13.70
N ARG A 233 6.42 7.97 -13.15
CA ARG A 233 5.69 9.17 -13.58
C ARG A 233 5.74 10.32 -12.56
N PRO A 234 6.92 10.79 -12.15
CA PRO A 234 7.02 11.76 -11.05
C PRO A 234 6.53 13.17 -11.41
N ASP A 235 6.42 13.48 -12.69
CA ASP A 235 6.10 14.83 -13.16
C ASP A 235 4.59 15.06 -13.35
N ASP A 236 3.74 14.02 -13.23
CA ASP A 236 2.29 14.14 -13.42
C ASP A 236 1.64 14.94 -12.29
N ASP A 237 2.07 14.72 -11.05
CA ASP A 237 1.61 15.48 -9.88
C ASP A 237 2.58 15.26 -8.71
N VAL A 238 3.50 16.20 -8.53
CA VAL A 238 4.55 16.11 -7.50
C VAL A 238 3.95 16.05 -6.08
N ILE A 239 2.89 16.80 -5.83
CA ILE A 239 2.25 16.86 -4.50
C ILE A 239 1.59 15.51 -4.19
N LYS A 240 0.84 14.94 -5.13
CA LYS A 240 0.26 13.59 -4.97
C LYS A 240 1.32 12.53 -4.74
N ASN A 241 2.44 12.58 -5.46
CA ASN A 241 3.54 11.64 -5.30
C ASN A 241 4.16 11.66 -3.89
N ILE A 242 4.06 12.80 -3.20
CA ILE A 242 4.62 12.97 -1.86
C ILE A 242 3.60 12.62 -0.78
N THR A 243 2.31 12.85 -1.05
CA THR A 243 1.23 12.72 -0.07
C THR A 243 0.44 11.42 -0.18
N SER A 244 0.39 10.81 -1.38
CA SER A 244 -0.32 9.53 -1.56
C SER A 244 0.35 8.40 -0.76
N ASN A 245 -0.42 7.76 0.11
CA ASN A 245 0.10 6.83 1.11
C ASN A 245 -0.80 5.60 1.32
N VAL A 246 -1.52 5.18 0.29
CA VAL A 246 -2.33 3.96 0.32
C VAL A 246 -1.43 2.73 0.22
N ARG A 247 -1.21 2.05 1.34
CA ARG A 247 -0.37 0.84 1.45
C ARG A 247 -1.16 -0.44 1.31
N ILE A 248 -2.44 -0.41 1.64
CA ILE A 248 -3.34 -1.57 1.70
C ILE A 248 -4.52 -1.35 0.76
N PRO A 249 -4.89 -2.34 -0.09
CA PRO A 249 -5.97 -2.21 -1.05
C PRO A 249 -7.35 -2.51 -0.42
N VAL A 250 -7.69 -1.82 0.68
CA VAL A 250 -8.91 -2.06 1.47
C VAL A 250 -9.55 -0.74 1.86
N TYR A 251 -10.87 -0.67 1.76
CA TYR A 251 -11.67 0.44 2.26
C TYR A 251 -13.02 -0.08 2.77
N GLY A 252 -13.83 0.77 3.37
CA GLY A 252 -15.12 0.31 3.88
C GLY A 252 -16.02 1.42 4.37
N ALA A 253 -17.22 1.04 4.81
CA ALA A 253 -18.19 1.92 5.41
C ALA A 253 -18.89 1.22 6.58
N LYS A 254 -19.26 2.00 7.61
CA LYS A 254 -20.05 1.59 8.77
C LYS A 254 -21.33 2.39 8.85
N ASP A 255 -22.41 1.73 9.18
CA ASP A 255 -23.73 2.33 9.50
C ASP A 255 -24.36 1.60 10.70
N GLY A 256 -24.27 2.20 11.87
CA GLY A 256 -24.73 1.59 13.11
C GLY A 256 -24.05 0.25 13.41
N ASN A 257 -24.85 -0.81 13.52
CA ASN A 257 -24.34 -2.17 13.81
C ASN A 257 -23.98 -2.98 12.55
N ARG A 258 -23.84 -2.33 11.39
CA ARG A 258 -23.45 -2.97 10.12
C ARG A 258 -22.26 -2.26 9.52
N ALA A 259 -21.42 -3.02 8.87
CA ALA A 259 -20.34 -2.47 8.06
C ALA A 259 -20.10 -3.34 6.83
N VAL A 260 -19.39 -2.82 5.85
CA VAL A 260 -18.87 -3.56 4.71
C VAL A 260 -17.41 -3.24 4.51
N THR A 261 -16.61 -4.27 4.35
CA THR A 261 -15.21 -4.17 3.91
C THR A 261 -15.16 -4.44 2.42
N ALA A 262 -14.52 -3.56 1.67
CA ALA A 262 -14.20 -3.78 0.27
C ALA A 262 -12.71 -4.05 0.13
N ILE A 263 -12.36 -5.21 -0.43
CA ILE A 263 -10.98 -5.62 -0.70
C ILE A 263 -10.77 -5.63 -2.21
N ILE A 264 -9.80 -4.87 -2.69
CA ILE A 264 -9.38 -4.91 -4.09
C ILE A 264 -8.48 -6.12 -4.27
N GLU A 265 -9.05 -7.21 -4.78
CA GLU A 265 -8.42 -8.53 -4.79
C GLU A 265 -7.54 -8.75 -6.02
N GLU A 266 -7.92 -8.17 -7.15
CA GLU A 266 -7.17 -8.29 -8.40
C GLU A 266 -6.96 -6.91 -9.02
N ASN A 267 -5.79 -6.74 -9.64
CA ASN A 267 -5.37 -5.52 -10.33
C ASN A 267 -5.29 -4.27 -9.43
N ALA A 268 -5.00 -4.44 -8.13
CA ALA A 268 -4.93 -3.35 -7.16
C ALA A 268 -3.98 -2.21 -7.60
N GLY A 269 -2.90 -2.53 -8.30
CA GLY A 269 -1.97 -1.53 -8.82
C GLY A 269 -2.53 -0.62 -9.93
N ALA A 270 -3.67 -0.96 -10.55
CA ALA A 270 -4.38 -0.09 -11.48
C ALA A 270 -5.52 0.70 -10.82
N ALA A 271 -5.73 0.48 -9.52
CA ALA A 271 -6.83 1.04 -8.76
C ALA A 271 -6.47 2.39 -8.14
N GLU A 272 -7.47 3.26 -8.11
CA GLU A 272 -7.52 4.49 -7.34
C GLU A 272 -8.68 4.39 -6.34
N ILE A 273 -8.44 4.68 -5.07
CA ILE A 273 -9.49 4.78 -4.07
C ILE A 273 -9.91 6.24 -3.98
N ASN A 274 -11.20 6.45 -4.11
CA ASN A 274 -11.84 7.76 -4.10
C ASN A 274 -12.74 7.86 -2.87
N ALA A 275 -12.69 8.99 -2.16
CA ALA A 275 -13.71 9.38 -1.20
C ALA A 275 -14.44 10.62 -1.72
N ASN A 276 -15.76 10.57 -1.68
CA ASN A 276 -16.64 11.68 -2.03
C ASN A 276 -17.51 11.99 -0.82
N VAL A 277 -17.23 13.12 -0.18
CA VAL A 277 -17.73 13.45 1.16
C VAL A 277 -18.62 14.68 1.11
N ALA A 278 -19.65 14.70 1.96
CA ALA A 278 -20.59 15.82 2.14
C ALA A 278 -21.23 16.29 0.82
N ASN A 279 -21.53 15.34 -0.09
CA ASN A 279 -22.15 15.66 -1.36
C ASN A 279 -23.63 16.01 -1.20
N SER A 280 -23.95 17.29 -1.04
CA SER A 280 -25.32 17.78 -0.86
C SER A 280 -26.24 17.47 -2.05
N VAL A 281 -25.68 17.28 -3.26
CA VAL A 281 -26.46 16.96 -4.47
C VAL A 281 -26.93 15.51 -4.47
N ILE A 282 -26.12 14.59 -3.92
CA ILE A 282 -26.41 13.16 -3.86
C ILE A 282 -27.01 12.77 -2.51
N GLY A 283 -26.67 13.49 -1.42
CA GLY A 283 -27.11 13.21 -0.05
C GLY A 283 -26.36 12.06 0.62
N TYR A 284 -25.30 11.54 0.00
CA TYR A 284 -24.49 10.42 0.51
C TYR A 284 -23.01 10.74 0.44
N SER A 285 -22.30 10.30 1.45
CA SER A 285 -20.83 10.19 1.45
C SER A 285 -20.42 8.76 1.12
N GLY A 286 -19.35 8.57 0.36
CA GLY A 286 -18.93 7.24 -0.06
C GLY A 286 -17.45 7.12 -0.36
N VAL A 287 -16.93 5.90 -0.19
CA VAL A 287 -15.59 5.50 -0.62
C VAL A 287 -15.70 4.38 -1.65
N TYR A 288 -14.94 4.47 -2.73
CA TYR A 288 -15.05 3.52 -3.84
C TYR A 288 -13.77 3.44 -4.66
N THR A 289 -13.67 2.39 -5.46
CA THR A 289 -12.53 2.15 -6.35
C THR A 289 -12.87 2.47 -7.80
N THR A 290 -11.94 3.15 -8.47
CA THR A 290 -11.88 3.30 -9.92
C THR A 290 -10.66 2.58 -10.46
N PHE A 291 -10.83 1.74 -11.47
CA PHE A 291 -9.73 1.05 -12.13
C PHE A 291 -9.39 1.72 -13.46
N ASN A 292 -8.13 2.06 -13.66
CA ASN A 292 -7.61 2.55 -14.93
C ASN A 292 -7.33 1.35 -15.85
N VAL A 293 -8.10 1.21 -16.93
CA VAL A 293 -7.97 0.06 -17.85
C VAL A 293 -6.87 0.26 -18.90
N ARG A 294 -6.33 1.47 -19.03
CA ARG A 294 -5.30 1.82 -20.00
C ARG A 294 -4.10 2.47 -19.33
N SER A 295 -2.92 2.26 -19.89
CA SER A 295 -1.77 3.04 -19.45
C SER A 295 -1.95 4.51 -19.84
N ARG A 296 -1.54 5.40 -18.95
CA ARG A 296 -1.60 6.85 -19.11
C ARG A 296 -0.18 7.40 -19.07
N GLU A 297 0.21 8.14 -20.09
CA GLU A 297 1.53 8.74 -20.15
C GLU A 297 1.47 10.22 -20.55
N MET A 298 2.32 11.00 -19.91
CA MET A 298 2.53 12.39 -20.30
C MET A 298 3.59 12.46 -21.40
N VAL A 299 3.19 12.90 -22.56
CA VAL A 299 4.08 13.07 -23.71
C VAL A 299 4.39 14.54 -23.90
N LEU A 300 5.68 14.89 -23.92
CA LEU A 300 6.13 16.24 -24.22
C LEU A 300 5.94 16.52 -25.72
N THR A 301 5.26 17.62 -26.05
CA THR A 301 5.02 18.11 -27.41
C THR A 301 5.82 19.38 -27.65
N ASN A 302 5.96 19.79 -28.91
CA ASN A 302 6.61 21.07 -29.33
C ASN A 302 8.00 21.27 -28.70
N ASN A 303 8.88 20.27 -28.78
CA ASN A 303 10.24 20.30 -28.20
C ASN A 303 10.27 20.57 -26.68
N GLY A 304 9.25 20.13 -25.96
CA GLY A 304 9.16 20.27 -24.49
C GLY A 304 8.41 21.51 -24.01
N SER A 305 7.84 22.32 -24.90
CA SER A 305 7.05 23.50 -24.52
C SER A 305 5.57 23.21 -24.25
N GLY A 306 5.08 21.99 -24.57
CA GLY A 306 3.73 21.54 -24.31
C GLY A 306 3.73 20.13 -23.72
N GLN A 307 2.65 19.79 -23.02
CA GLN A 307 2.42 18.46 -22.45
C GLN A 307 1.06 17.95 -22.93
N ARG A 308 0.99 16.67 -23.25
CA ARG A 308 -0.25 16.00 -23.63
C ARG A 308 -0.30 14.63 -22.95
N ILE A 309 -1.45 14.30 -22.35
CA ILE A 309 -1.73 12.95 -21.88
C ILE A 309 -2.02 12.07 -23.09
N LYS A 310 -1.36 10.94 -23.18
CA LYS A 310 -1.62 9.87 -24.13
C LYS A 310 -2.05 8.63 -23.38
N TYR A 311 -3.17 8.06 -23.77
CA TYR A 311 -3.60 6.73 -23.32
C TYR A 311 -3.12 5.67 -24.31
N SER A 312 -2.87 4.44 -23.83
CA SER A 312 -2.58 3.31 -24.73
C SER A 312 -3.80 2.95 -25.57
N ASP A 313 -3.56 2.51 -26.80
CA ASP A 313 -4.62 1.98 -27.66
C ASP A 313 -5.13 0.62 -27.16
N GLU A 314 -4.36 -0.05 -26.33
CA GLU A 314 -4.61 -1.37 -25.77
C GLU A 314 -5.01 -1.27 -24.29
N MET A 315 -5.85 -2.21 -23.81
CA MET A 315 -6.25 -2.34 -22.41
C MET A 315 -5.37 -3.34 -21.66
N THR A 316 -5.29 -3.18 -20.32
CA THR A 316 -4.76 -4.24 -19.45
C THR A 316 -5.56 -5.53 -19.61
N ILE A 317 -4.92 -6.66 -19.38
CA ILE A 317 -5.57 -7.98 -19.48
C ILE A 317 -6.03 -8.55 -18.13
N ASN A 318 -5.63 -7.93 -17.01
CA ASN A 318 -5.97 -8.44 -15.69
C ASN A 318 -7.42 -8.06 -15.32
N PRO A 319 -8.22 -9.00 -14.83
CA PRO A 319 -9.52 -8.70 -14.26
C PRO A 319 -9.42 -7.63 -13.16
N MET A 320 -10.50 -6.90 -12.97
CA MET A 320 -10.67 -5.90 -11.91
C MET A 320 -11.72 -6.44 -10.95
N THR A 321 -11.29 -6.95 -9.80
CA THR A 321 -12.17 -7.64 -8.86
C THR A 321 -12.13 -6.99 -7.48
N ILE A 322 -13.32 -6.70 -6.94
CA ILE A 322 -13.51 -6.24 -5.56
C ILE A 322 -14.38 -7.26 -4.83
N GLY A 323 -13.89 -7.76 -3.69
CA GLY A 323 -14.67 -8.54 -2.74
C GLY A 323 -15.33 -7.64 -1.71
N PHE A 324 -16.65 -7.76 -1.53
CA PHE A 324 -17.42 -7.04 -0.51
C PHE A 324 -17.82 -8.01 0.60
N TYR A 325 -17.35 -7.74 1.81
CA TYR A 325 -17.48 -8.57 3.00
C TYR A 325 -18.39 -7.88 4.01
N PRO A 326 -19.63 -8.34 4.23
CA PRO A 326 -20.50 -7.83 5.26
C PRO A 326 -19.98 -8.13 6.67
N LEU A 327 -20.05 -7.14 7.56
CA LEU A 327 -19.72 -7.25 8.97
C LEU A 327 -20.88 -6.78 9.83
N TYR A 328 -21.03 -7.36 11.01
CA TYR A 328 -22.17 -7.13 11.88
C TYR A 328 -21.76 -7.01 13.36
N ASP A 329 -22.56 -6.28 14.12
CA ASP A 329 -22.47 -6.19 15.56
C ASP A 329 -21.06 -5.77 16.03
N ASP A 330 -20.39 -6.56 16.84
CA ASP A 330 -19.06 -6.23 17.38
C ASP A 330 -17.97 -6.17 16.30
N GLU A 331 -18.16 -6.85 15.14
CA GLU A 331 -17.25 -6.75 14.00
C GLU A 331 -17.57 -5.54 13.08
N ALA A 332 -18.69 -4.84 13.29
CA ALA A 332 -19.10 -3.71 12.45
C ALA A 332 -18.26 -2.45 12.73
N GLY A 333 -16.96 -2.50 12.37
CA GLY A 333 -16.07 -1.38 12.56
C GLY A 333 -14.73 -1.60 11.85
N TYR A 334 -13.85 -0.58 11.88
CA TYR A 334 -12.55 -0.66 11.20
C TYR A 334 -11.65 -1.76 11.76
N VAL A 335 -11.79 -2.15 13.04
CA VAL A 335 -11.08 -3.31 13.61
C VAL A 335 -11.55 -4.61 12.96
N GLY A 336 -12.87 -4.78 12.82
CA GLY A 336 -13.43 -5.92 12.10
C GLY A 336 -13.05 -5.93 10.61
N MET A 337 -12.99 -4.75 9.96
CA MET A 337 -12.48 -4.61 8.58
C MET A 337 -11.02 -5.04 8.49
N ALA A 338 -10.16 -4.66 9.43
CA ALA A 338 -8.76 -5.07 9.48
C ALA A 338 -8.62 -6.59 9.69
N ASN A 339 -9.43 -7.18 10.60
CA ASN A 339 -9.45 -8.62 10.82
C ASN A 339 -9.97 -9.38 9.60
N CYS A 340 -10.94 -8.82 8.86
CA CYS A 340 -11.40 -9.37 7.58
C CYS A 340 -10.24 -9.41 6.57
N TYR A 341 -9.48 -8.33 6.44
CA TYR A 341 -8.32 -8.29 5.55
C TYR A 341 -7.18 -9.23 6.01
N LYS A 342 -6.95 -9.36 7.31
CA LYS A 342 -6.02 -10.32 7.90
C LYS A 342 -6.35 -11.75 7.48
N ARG A 343 -7.64 -12.15 7.59
CA ARG A 343 -8.14 -13.47 7.13
C ARG A 343 -7.95 -13.63 5.62
N TYR A 344 -8.25 -12.60 4.82
CA TYR A 344 -8.05 -12.62 3.37
C TYR A 344 -6.58 -12.89 2.99
N LEU A 345 -5.64 -12.23 3.64
CA LEU A 345 -4.20 -12.43 3.45
C LEU A 345 -3.71 -13.77 4.00
N LYS A 346 -4.53 -14.50 4.77
CA LYS A 346 -4.18 -15.77 5.45
C LYS A 346 -2.93 -15.64 6.34
N LEU A 347 -2.80 -14.49 7.01
CA LEU A 347 -1.65 -14.23 7.88
C LEU A 347 -1.54 -15.22 9.02
N ASP A 348 -2.68 -15.75 9.51
CA ASP A 348 -2.72 -16.79 10.57
C ASP A 348 -2.01 -18.10 10.16
N ASN A 349 -1.86 -18.34 8.86
CA ASN A 349 -1.15 -19.51 8.31
C ASN A 349 0.35 -19.24 8.07
N LEU A 350 0.83 -18.02 8.26
CA LEU A 350 2.24 -17.72 8.15
C LEU A 350 2.97 -18.34 9.34
N MET A 351 4.13 -18.96 9.08
CA MET A 351 5.03 -19.32 10.17
C MET A 351 5.33 -18.05 10.97
N GLN A 352 4.99 -18.05 12.25
CA GLN A 352 5.33 -16.95 13.14
C GLN A 352 6.82 -16.65 13.02
N SER A 353 7.14 -15.37 12.92
CA SER A 353 8.52 -14.93 12.89
C SER A 353 9.17 -15.28 14.25
N ASN A 354 10.30 -15.98 14.24
CA ASN A 354 11.11 -16.20 15.45
C ASN A 354 11.85 -14.92 15.90
N GLU A 355 11.45 -13.76 15.37
CA GLU A 355 12.01 -12.46 15.70
C GLU A 355 11.47 -11.94 17.04
N ASP A 356 12.32 -11.30 17.82
CA ASP A 356 11.90 -10.61 19.04
C ASP A 356 11.03 -9.40 18.67
N GLU A 357 9.73 -9.48 18.94
CA GLU A 357 8.77 -8.40 18.66
C GLU A 357 9.10 -7.13 19.44
N ASN A 358 9.60 -7.28 20.66
CA ASN A 358 9.90 -6.17 21.55
C ASN A 358 11.28 -5.54 21.30
N ALA A 359 12.04 -6.06 20.30
CA ALA A 359 13.33 -5.52 19.96
C ALA A 359 13.22 -4.07 19.50
N VAL A 360 14.04 -3.18 20.08
CA VAL A 360 14.17 -1.82 19.56
C VAL A 360 14.82 -1.85 18.18
N THR A 361 14.21 -1.17 17.21
CA THR A 361 14.74 -1.08 15.83
C THR A 361 15.73 0.07 15.74
N LEU A 362 16.97 -0.23 15.33
CA LEU A 362 18.02 0.75 15.10
C LEU A 362 18.40 0.79 13.62
N LYS A 363 18.09 1.87 12.93
CA LYS A 363 18.62 2.16 11.59
C LYS A 363 19.98 2.82 11.74
N ILE A 364 21.04 2.07 11.53
CA ILE A 364 22.42 2.52 11.72
C ILE A 364 22.98 3.02 10.40
N LEU A 365 23.38 4.30 10.36
CA LEU A 365 23.90 4.95 9.16
C LEU A 365 25.40 4.65 8.99
N GLY A 366 25.79 3.97 7.89
CA GLY A 366 27.16 3.54 7.63
C GLY A 366 28.06 4.66 7.11
N GLY A 367 27.77 5.15 5.92
CA GLY A 367 28.61 6.17 5.30
C GLY A 367 27.84 7.17 4.47
N ALA A 368 28.42 8.33 4.29
CA ALA A 368 27.90 9.37 3.41
C ALA A 368 28.97 9.85 2.45
N THR A 369 28.56 10.20 1.25
CA THR A 369 29.49 10.77 0.28
C THR A 369 29.64 12.26 0.52
N TYR A 370 30.85 12.74 0.33
CA TYR A 370 31.21 14.16 0.42
C TYR A 370 32.09 14.56 -0.77
N LYS A 371 32.20 15.86 -1.03
CA LYS A 371 33.07 16.38 -2.09
C LYS A 371 34.47 16.59 -1.57
N LYS A 372 35.47 16.04 -2.28
CA LYS A 372 36.87 16.22 -2.01
C LYS A 372 37.54 16.82 -3.24
N SER A 373 38.41 17.79 -3.03
CA SER A 373 39.17 18.40 -4.11
C SER A 373 40.65 18.10 -3.96
N VAL A 374 41.27 17.59 -5.02
CA VAL A 374 42.70 17.39 -5.10
C VAL A 374 43.24 18.05 -6.38
N LEU A 375 44.16 18.96 -6.24
CA LEU A 375 44.73 19.74 -7.35
C LEU A 375 43.65 20.46 -8.22
N GLY A 376 42.57 20.92 -7.61
CA GLY A 376 41.47 21.58 -8.30
C GLY A 376 40.46 20.64 -8.96
N ILE A 377 40.65 19.33 -8.90
CA ILE A 377 39.72 18.34 -9.42
C ILE A 377 38.83 17.85 -8.27
N THR A 378 37.55 18.12 -8.36
CA THR A 378 36.56 17.69 -7.36
C THR A 378 36.04 16.31 -7.69
N TYR A 379 36.07 15.39 -6.69
CA TYR A 379 35.50 14.06 -6.78
C TYR A 379 34.71 13.73 -5.51
N SER A 380 33.80 12.76 -5.61
CA SER A 380 33.08 12.27 -4.44
C SER A 380 33.87 11.15 -3.78
N ASP A 381 34.04 11.27 -2.47
CA ASP A 381 34.63 10.25 -1.60
C ASP A 381 33.59 9.85 -0.54
N LEU A 382 33.76 8.73 0.13
CA LEU A 382 32.88 8.27 1.18
C LEU A 382 33.54 8.43 2.53
N LYS A 383 32.81 9.07 3.46
CA LYS A 383 33.19 9.19 4.86
C LYS A 383 32.35 8.25 5.71
N ALA A 384 32.99 7.50 6.59
CA ALA A 384 32.31 6.67 7.56
C ALA A 384 31.61 7.53 8.62
N THR A 385 30.32 7.36 8.77
CA THR A 385 29.57 7.86 9.92
C THR A 385 29.48 6.80 11.01
N THR A 386 29.46 5.53 10.61
CA THR A 386 29.54 4.38 11.53
C THR A 386 30.28 3.24 10.85
N THR A 387 31.36 2.75 11.45
CA THR A 387 32.05 1.54 11.02
C THR A 387 31.32 0.30 11.53
N PHE A 388 31.66 -0.91 11.04
CA PHE A 388 31.10 -2.16 11.56
C PHE A 388 31.42 -2.35 13.06
N GLU A 389 32.63 -2.02 13.51
CA GLU A 389 33.03 -2.07 14.91
C GLU A 389 32.19 -1.09 15.75
N GLN A 390 31.96 0.14 15.25
CA GLN A 390 31.13 1.12 15.92
C GLN A 390 29.65 0.72 15.94
N ALA A 391 29.14 0.08 14.89
CA ALA A 391 27.80 -0.50 14.88
C ALA A 391 27.63 -1.58 15.93
N GLN A 392 28.62 -2.49 16.07
CA GLN A 392 28.64 -3.49 17.14
C GLN A 392 28.62 -2.83 18.53
N LYS A 393 29.38 -1.74 18.71
CA LYS A 393 29.40 -0.99 19.97
C LYS A 393 28.04 -0.40 20.30
N ILE A 394 27.37 0.28 19.34
CA ILE A 394 26.02 0.83 19.52
C ILE A 394 25.04 -0.28 19.94
N ILE A 395 25.02 -1.40 19.21
CA ILE A 395 24.12 -2.52 19.48
C ILE A 395 24.39 -3.09 20.88
N SER A 396 25.66 -3.29 21.22
CA SER A 396 26.04 -3.87 22.53
C SER A 396 25.71 -2.95 23.71
N GLU A 397 25.92 -1.65 23.58
CA GLU A 397 25.58 -0.68 24.64
C GLU A 397 24.07 -0.62 24.88
N ILE A 398 23.26 -0.47 23.82
CA ILE A 398 21.78 -0.46 23.95
C ILE A 398 21.29 -1.78 24.52
N LYS A 399 21.76 -2.93 24.03
CA LYS A 399 21.41 -4.25 24.56
C LYS A 399 21.71 -4.38 26.05
N ASN A 400 22.91 -3.97 26.46
CA ASN A 400 23.35 -4.10 27.86
C ASN A 400 22.60 -3.17 28.80
N GLU A 401 22.26 -1.94 28.39
CA GLU A 401 21.61 -0.95 29.25
C GLU A 401 20.09 -1.14 29.32
N THR A 402 19.48 -1.70 28.28
CA THR A 402 18.03 -1.94 28.26
C THR A 402 17.66 -3.39 28.59
N GLN A 403 18.59 -4.34 28.46
CA GLN A 403 18.29 -5.78 28.52
C GLN A 403 17.16 -6.19 27.59
N ASN A 404 16.98 -5.47 26.47
CA ASN A 404 15.97 -5.71 25.44
C ASN A 404 16.62 -6.24 24.17
N GLY A 405 15.86 -6.87 23.28
CA GLY A 405 16.33 -7.22 21.95
C GLY A 405 16.67 -5.98 21.13
N VAL A 406 17.56 -6.15 20.17
CA VAL A 406 17.90 -5.11 19.18
C VAL A 406 17.74 -5.68 17.77
N ALA A 407 16.97 -5.00 16.92
CA ALA A 407 16.89 -5.26 15.49
C ALA A 407 17.64 -4.14 14.74
N ALA A 408 18.83 -4.42 14.28
CA ALA A 408 19.69 -3.44 13.64
C ALA A 408 19.58 -3.53 12.10
N GLN A 409 19.20 -2.43 11.45
CA GLN A 409 19.26 -2.23 10.00
C GLN A 409 20.54 -1.47 9.66
N LEU A 410 21.49 -2.09 8.97
CA LEU A 410 22.70 -1.43 8.49
C LEU A 410 22.41 -0.71 7.17
N TYR A 411 22.13 0.58 7.22
CA TYR A 411 21.76 1.40 6.08
C TYR A 411 22.97 2.19 5.56
N GLY A 412 23.21 2.13 4.24
CA GLY A 412 24.30 2.87 3.62
C GLY A 412 25.69 2.31 3.87
N PHE A 413 25.84 1.00 4.07
CA PHE A 413 27.14 0.32 4.24
C PHE A 413 27.83 -0.07 2.92
N GLY A 414 27.15 0.12 1.79
CA GLY A 414 27.74 -0.05 0.46
C GLY A 414 28.68 1.08 0.06
N ILE A 415 29.38 0.91 -1.08
CA ILE A 415 30.35 1.90 -1.62
C ILE A 415 29.76 3.27 -1.95
N SER A 416 28.45 3.38 -2.03
CA SER A 416 27.72 4.63 -2.24
C SER A 416 27.25 5.26 -0.94
N GLY A 417 27.45 4.59 0.19
CA GLY A 417 26.89 5.04 1.45
C GLY A 417 25.38 5.13 1.42
N THR A 418 24.83 6.20 1.98
CA THR A 418 23.38 6.48 1.99
C THR A 418 22.87 7.11 0.70
N ASP A 419 23.74 7.39 -0.26
CA ASP A 419 23.31 7.87 -1.58
C ASP A 419 22.82 6.72 -2.46
N ILE A 420 21.94 7.03 -3.43
CA ILE A 420 21.53 6.08 -4.45
C ILE A 420 22.77 5.55 -5.19
N GLY A 421 22.93 4.24 -5.16
CA GLY A 421 24.12 3.54 -5.56
C GLY A 421 24.22 3.24 -7.04
N LYS A 422 25.16 2.37 -7.35
CA LYS A 422 25.32 1.73 -8.65
C LYS A 422 24.37 0.54 -8.73
N LEU A 423 24.00 0.19 -9.97
CA LEU A 423 23.12 -0.93 -10.27
C LEU A 423 23.42 -2.16 -9.40
N ALA A 424 22.37 -2.75 -8.86
CA ALA A 424 22.42 -4.01 -8.13
C ALA A 424 23.19 -5.10 -8.89
N GLY A 425 23.99 -5.88 -8.17
CA GLY A 425 24.90 -6.89 -8.71
C GLY A 425 26.37 -6.52 -8.66
N ASN A 426 26.70 -5.29 -8.30
CA ASN A 426 28.03 -4.85 -7.93
C ASN A 426 28.09 -4.38 -6.47
N PHE A 427 27.25 -4.97 -5.60
CA PHE A 427 27.26 -4.61 -4.20
C PHE A 427 28.60 -4.94 -3.57
N LYS A 428 29.23 -3.94 -3.00
CA LYS A 428 30.49 -4.04 -2.27
C LYS A 428 30.39 -3.16 -1.03
N PHE A 429 30.88 -3.66 0.08
CA PHE A 429 31.02 -2.82 1.27
C PHE A 429 32.09 -1.74 1.05
N ALA A 430 31.84 -0.57 1.62
CA ALA A 430 32.82 0.50 1.57
C ALA A 430 33.97 0.21 2.52
N LYS A 431 35.20 0.23 2.01
CA LYS A 431 36.42 -0.05 2.81
C LYS A 431 36.59 0.88 4.00
N ALA A 432 36.06 2.11 3.92
CA ALA A 432 36.10 3.05 5.02
C ALA A 432 35.29 2.60 6.25
N LEU A 433 34.38 1.63 6.08
CA LEU A 433 33.49 1.12 7.14
C LEU A 433 34.06 -0.11 7.85
N GLY A 434 35.08 -0.74 7.30
CA GLY A 434 35.72 -1.95 7.80
C GLY A 434 35.92 -3.00 6.72
N ASP A 435 36.33 -4.19 7.13
CA ASP A 435 36.62 -5.32 6.25
C ASP A 435 35.68 -6.53 6.53
N ALA A 436 35.92 -7.64 5.85
CA ALA A 436 35.13 -8.87 5.99
C ALA A 436 35.19 -9.46 7.41
N LYS A 437 36.30 -9.25 8.14
CA LYS A 437 36.44 -9.71 9.51
C LYS A 437 35.55 -8.90 10.46
N ASP A 438 35.49 -7.60 10.23
CA ASP A 438 34.61 -6.71 11.05
C ASP A 438 33.16 -7.04 10.86
N ILE A 439 32.74 -7.36 9.61
CA ILE A 439 31.36 -7.82 9.31
C ILE A 439 31.09 -9.13 10.05
N LYS A 440 32.01 -10.08 9.98
CA LYS A 440 31.84 -11.38 10.64
C LYS A 440 31.76 -11.21 12.17
N ASN A 441 32.61 -10.42 12.76
CA ASN A 441 32.59 -10.15 14.21
C ASN A 441 31.23 -9.56 14.63
N LEU A 442 30.68 -8.63 13.87
CA LEU A 442 29.36 -8.04 14.11
C LEU A 442 28.24 -9.08 13.98
N THR A 443 28.29 -9.92 12.92
CA THR A 443 27.29 -10.97 12.70
C THR A 443 27.33 -12.01 13.82
N ASP A 444 28.53 -12.49 14.18
CA ASP A 444 28.72 -13.45 15.29
C ASP A 444 28.21 -12.87 16.61
N TYR A 445 28.55 -11.61 16.92
CA TYR A 445 28.06 -10.92 18.11
C TYR A 445 26.52 -10.88 18.15
N CYS A 446 25.87 -10.52 17.04
CA CYS A 446 24.41 -10.45 17.00
C CYS A 446 23.76 -11.81 17.19
N ASN A 447 24.30 -12.86 16.57
CA ASN A 447 23.81 -14.23 16.74
C ASN A 447 23.96 -14.74 18.18
N ASP A 448 25.08 -14.48 18.83
CA ASP A 448 25.37 -14.91 20.20
C ASP A 448 24.53 -14.17 21.25
N ASN A 449 24.06 -12.96 20.93
CA ASN A 449 23.37 -12.10 21.89
C ASN A 449 21.87 -11.88 21.58
N ASN A 450 21.26 -12.72 20.75
CA ASN A 450 19.85 -12.60 20.36
C ASN A 450 19.50 -11.19 19.83
N CYS A 451 20.35 -10.67 18.93
CA CYS A 451 20.11 -9.45 18.18
C CYS A 451 19.88 -9.80 16.72
N SER A 452 18.94 -9.17 16.07
CA SER A 452 18.70 -9.35 14.64
C SER A 452 19.49 -8.31 13.85
N LEU A 453 20.24 -8.76 12.85
CA LEU A 453 21.05 -7.90 11.99
C LEU A 453 20.54 -7.98 10.56
N TYR A 454 20.16 -6.83 9.99
CA TYR A 454 19.69 -6.71 8.61
C TYR A 454 20.60 -5.80 7.81
N MET A 455 21.14 -6.30 6.71
CA MET A 455 21.88 -5.49 5.76
C MET A 455 20.93 -4.93 4.72
N ASP A 456 20.94 -3.60 4.54
CA ASP A 456 20.08 -2.94 3.56
C ASP A 456 20.66 -2.96 2.16
N PHE A 457 19.82 -3.33 1.18
CA PHE A 457 20.15 -3.39 -0.23
C PHE A 457 19.13 -2.57 -1.03
N ASP A 458 19.62 -1.51 -1.68
CA ASP A 458 18.83 -0.84 -2.70
C ASP A 458 18.92 -1.64 -4.01
N LEU A 459 17.83 -2.33 -4.35
CA LEU A 459 17.76 -3.21 -5.51
C LEU A 459 17.11 -2.55 -6.73
N LEU A 460 16.41 -1.43 -6.56
CA LEU A 460 15.66 -0.79 -7.64
C LEU A 460 16.27 0.49 -8.16
N GLN A 461 16.82 1.32 -7.29
CA GLN A 461 17.31 2.64 -7.64
C GLN A 461 18.79 2.61 -8.00
N TYR A 462 19.18 3.33 -9.04
CA TYR A 462 20.60 3.53 -9.35
C TYR A 462 20.86 4.86 -10.06
N SER A 463 22.02 5.45 -9.79
CA SER A 463 22.38 6.77 -10.27
C SER A 463 23.01 6.75 -11.66
N LYS A 464 23.04 7.90 -12.34
CA LYS A 464 23.72 8.10 -13.64
C LYS A 464 25.22 7.86 -13.61
N SER A 465 25.85 7.75 -12.45
CA SER A 465 27.30 7.48 -12.33
C SER A 465 27.68 6.03 -12.71
N SER A 466 26.71 5.13 -12.88
CA SER A 466 26.95 3.82 -13.48
C SER A 466 27.21 3.95 -14.98
N SER A 467 28.00 3.06 -15.60
CA SER A 467 28.37 3.20 -17.01
C SER A 467 27.12 3.33 -17.89
N PHE A 468 27.11 4.33 -18.79
CA PHE A 468 25.97 4.69 -19.64
C PHE A 468 25.39 3.51 -20.44
N ALA A 469 26.23 2.63 -20.95
CA ALA A 469 25.80 1.45 -21.71
C ALA A 469 25.00 0.45 -20.86
N LYS A 470 25.39 0.24 -19.59
CA LYS A 470 24.66 -0.62 -18.66
C LYS A 470 23.35 0.00 -18.21
N MET A 471 23.30 1.31 -18.06
CA MET A 471 22.07 2.02 -17.71
C MET A 471 20.98 1.82 -18.75
N ASN A 472 21.29 2.00 -20.04
CA ASN A 472 20.28 1.90 -21.10
C ASN A 472 19.68 0.50 -21.24
N GLY A 473 20.46 -0.55 -20.95
CA GLY A 473 19.99 -1.93 -21.01
C GLY A 473 19.27 -2.42 -19.74
N SER A 474 19.34 -1.66 -18.64
CA SER A 474 18.87 -2.09 -17.31
C SER A 474 17.76 -1.24 -16.72
N SER A 475 17.40 -0.11 -17.35
CA SER A 475 16.39 0.82 -16.85
C SER A 475 14.98 0.44 -17.29
N ALA A 476 14.01 0.69 -16.41
CA ALA A 476 12.61 0.77 -16.79
C ALA A 476 12.42 1.88 -17.84
N LEU A 477 11.51 1.67 -18.78
CA LEU A 477 11.28 2.53 -19.91
C LEU A 477 9.88 3.15 -19.90
N GLU A 478 9.76 4.33 -20.53
CA GLU A 478 8.49 4.95 -20.90
C GLU A 478 7.92 4.29 -22.18
N ALA A 479 6.63 4.51 -22.48
CA ALA A 479 6.01 4.06 -23.71
C ALA A 479 6.72 4.56 -24.97
N THR A 480 7.44 5.68 -24.88
CA THR A 480 8.27 6.24 -25.96
C THR A 480 9.57 5.45 -26.18
N GLY A 481 9.85 4.42 -25.37
CA GLY A 481 11.11 3.69 -25.35
C GLY A 481 12.28 4.48 -24.72
N ARG A 482 12.00 5.63 -24.12
CA ARG A 482 13.00 6.41 -23.39
C ARG A 482 13.18 5.88 -21.99
N ARG A 483 14.41 6.00 -21.48
CA ARG A 483 14.69 5.75 -20.07
C ARG A 483 14.10 6.87 -19.23
N THR A 484 13.31 6.52 -18.22
CA THR A 484 12.84 7.47 -17.23
C THR A 484 14.01 8.00 -16.40
N THR A 485 14.07 9.30 -16.24
CA THR A 485 14.99 9.96 -15.30
C THR A 485 14.17 10.55 -14.18
N LEU A 486 14.40 10.04 -12.98
CA LEU A 486 13.69 10.45 -11.78
C LEU A 486 14.56 11.40 -10.96
N TYR A 487 13.92 12.19 -10.12
CA TYR A 487 14.59 13.16 -9.25
C TYR A 487 14.09 12.97 -7.82
N HIS A 488 14.94 13.26 -6.86
CA HIS A 488 14.49 13.41 -5.48
C HIS A 488 13.70 14.70 -5.32
N TYR A 489 12.66 14.63 -4.51
CA TYR A 489 11.85 15.75 -4.11
C TYR A 489 11.93 15.93 -2.60
N LEU A 490 11.95 17.18 -2.17
CA LEU A 490 11.89 17.53 -0.75
C LEU A 490 10.45 17.36 -0.27
N LYS A 491 10.19 16.43 0.63
CA LYS A 491 8.85 16.11 1.14
C LYS A 491 8.10 17.34 1.70
N TRP A 492 8.85 18.27 2.29
CA TRP A 492 8.29 19.47 2.93
C TRP A 492 7.94 20.61 1.97
N SER A 493 8.41 20.60 0.74
CA SER A 493 8.16 21.69 -0.23
C SER A 493 7.61 21.20 -1.58
N GLY A 494 7.61 19.89 -1.84
CA GLY A 494 7.24 19.33 -3.14
C GLY A 494 8.14 19.77 -4.31
N THR A 495 9.27 20.45 -4.00
CA THR A 495 10.20 20.90 -5.04
C THR A 495 11.28 19.87 -5.30
N ARG A 496 11.84 19.85 -6.51
CA ARG A 496 13.00 19.02 -6.82
C ARG A 496 14.13 19.38 -5.87
N ASP A 497 14.76 18.35 -5.31
CA ASP A 497 16.00 18.52 -4.58
C ASP A 497 17.09 19.06 -5.52
N MET A 498 17.39 20.34 -5.39
CA MET A 498 18.36 21.05 -6.22
C MET A 498 19.75 21.12 -5.58
N SER A 499 19.92 20.54 -4.39
CA SER A 499 21.17 20.56 -3.62
C SER A 499 22.35 19.98 -4.36
N SER A 500 22.10 19.08 -5.28
CA SER A 500 23.10 18.42 -6.10
C SER A 500 23.35 19.11 -7.45
N ARG A 501 23.09 20.41 -7.59
CA ARG A 501 23.48 21.20 -8.75
C ARG A 501 25.01 21.24 -8.93
N GLY A 502 25.54 20.20 -9.53
CA GLY A 502 26.95 20.10 -9.88
C GLY A 502 27.16 19.09 -11.00
N TRP A 503 28.40 19.03 -11.52
CA TRP A 503 28.81 18.13 -12.60
C TRP A 503 28.52 16.64 -12.31
N ASN A 504 28.32 16.26 -11.05
CA ASN A 504 27.92 14.94 -10.59
C ASN A 504 26.48 14.96 -10.14
N ASN A 505 25.54 15.22 -11.04
CA ASN A 505 24.10 15.28 -10.78
C ASN A 505 23.58 14.00 -10.10
N LYS A 506 23.73 13.90 -8.77
CA LYS A 506 23.29 12.78 -7.93
C LYS A 506 21.80 12.84 -7.61
N SER A 507 21.15 13.98 -7.86
CA SER A 507 19.71 14.16 -7.64
C SER A 507 18.85 13.38 -8.65
N SER A 508 19.46 12.83 -9.69
CA SER A 508 18.73 12.03 -10.68
C SER A 508 19.11 10.56 -10.63
N TYR A 509 18.11 9.72 -10.65
CA TYR A 509 18.25 8.27 -10.65
C TYR A 509 17.32 7.64 -11.69
N THR A 510 17.39 6.34 -11.83
CA THR A 510 16.48 5.54 -12.64
C THR A 510 16.13 4.26 -11.90
N LEU A 511 15.08 3.59 -12.32
CA LEU A 511 14.62 2.33 -11.74
C LEU A 511 15.08 1.15 -12.59
N LEU A 512 15.32 0.03 -11.94
CA LEU A 512 15.67 -1.24 -12.57
C LEU A 512 14.48 -1.73 -13.40
N LYS A 513 14.74 -2.21 -14.62
CA LYS A 513 13.68 -2.84 -15.40
C LYS A 513 13.20 -4.14 -14.74
N ARG A 514 11.90 -4.41 -14.89
CA ARG A 514 11.22 -5.57 -14.30
C ARG A 514 11.97 -6.89 -14.48
N SER A 515 12.43 -7.19 -15.69
CA SER A 515 13.08 -8.48 -16.02
C SER A 515 14.41 -8.73 -15.31
N LEU A 516 14.97 -7.75 -14.59
CA LEU A 516 16.21 -7.87 -13.85
C LEU A 516 16.03 -7.96 -12.32
N ILE A 517 14.80 -7.85 -11.80
CA ILE A 517 14.52 -7.89 -10.35
C ILE A 517 15.02 -9.23 -9.77
N GLY A 518 14.62 -10.36 -10.33
CA GLY A 518 15.06 -11.68 -9.88
C GLY A 518 16.59 -11.82 -9.85
N SER A 519 17.27 -11.42 -10.94
CA SER A 519 18.74 -11.43 -10.97
C SER A 519 19.40 -10.50 -9.95
N ALA A 520 18.75 -9.39 -9.59
CA ALA A 520 19.24 -8.49 -8.54
C ALA A 520 19.13 -9.15 -7.17
N ILE A 521 18.03 -9.84 -6.90
CA ILE A 521 17.80 -10.61 -5.67
C ILE A 521 18.81 -11.77 -5.56
N GLU A 522 19.00 -12.56 -6.62
CA GLU A 522 20.01 -13.63 -6.64
C GLU A 522 21.42 -13.12 -6.26
N LYS A 523 21.85 -12.00 -6.84
CA LYS A 523 23.15 -11.40 -6.53
C LYS A 523 23.23 -10.83 -5.11
N MET A 524 22.12 -10.35 -4.56
CA MET A 524 22.03 -9.99 -3.15
C MET A 524 22.23 -11.23 -2.27
N GLN A 525 21.56 -12.35 -2.59
CA GLN A 525 21.72 -13.62 -1.88
C GLN A 525 23.16 -14.15 -1.96
N ASP A 526 23.81 -14.10 -3.13
CA ASP A 526 25.24 -14.45 -3.30
C ASP A 526 26.13 -13.60 -2.36
N THR A 527 25.79 -12.31 -2.24
CA THR A 527 26.54 -11.41 -1.33
C THR A 527 26.27 -11.77 0.12
N ALA A 528 25.03 -12.04 0.48
CA ALA A 528 24.65 -12.45 1.82
C ALA A 528 25.34 -13.75 2.23
N GLN A 529 25.34 -14.77 1.36
CA GLN A 529 26.01 -16.03 1.59
C GLN A 529 27.52 -15.84 1.77
N LYS A 530 28.14 -15.01 0.94
CA LYS A 530 29.59 -14.73 1.01
C LYS A 530 30.03 -14.15 2.36
N TYR A 531 29.19 -13.33 2.97
CA TYR A 531 29.48 -12.64 4.24
C TYR A 531 28.72 -13.23 5.43
N GLU A 532 28.08 -14.40 5.26
CA GLU A 532 27.32 -15.11 6.28
C GLU A 532 26.19 -14.26 6.90
N LEU A 533 25.56 -13.39 6.08
CA LEU A 533 24.42 -12.56 6.49
C LEU A 533 23.14 -13.38 6.38
N ASN A 534 22.31 -13.37 7.42
CA ASN A 534 21.04 -14.07 7.47
C ASN A 534 19.83 -13.12 7.48
N GLY A 535 20.06 -11.82 7.65
CA GLY A 535 19.05 -10.77 7.63
C GLY A 535 19.27 -9.79 6.48
N LEU A 536 18.24 -9.63 5.64
CA LEU A 536 18.26 -8.80 4.45
C LEU A 536 17.16 -7.74 4.55
N SER A 537 17.53 -6.48 4.37
CA SER A 537 16.58 -5.38 4.25
C SER A 537 16.45 -4.97 2.78
N VAL A 538 15.22 -4.90 2.28
CA VAL A 538 14.90 -4.64 0.88
C VAL A 538 13.92 -3.48 0.74
N SER A 539 14.23 -2.36 1.37
CA SER A 539 13.36 -1.20 1.53
C SER A 539 12.76 -0.69 0.21
N THR A 540 13.56 -0.57 -0.86
CA THR A 540 13.07 -0.06 -2.15
C THR A 540 12.13 -1.01 -2.89
N LEU A 541 12.26 -2.33 -2.71
CA LEU A 541 11.30 -3.30 -3.26
C LEU A 541 9.94 -3.21 -2.55
N SER A 542 9.93 -2.82 -1.28
CA SER A 542 8.72 -2.85 -0.46
C SER A 542 7.80 -1.65 -0.67
N ASN A 543 8.34 -0.47 -1.04
CA ASN A 543 7.58 0.78 -1.06
C ASN A 543 7.57 1.51 -2.40
N ILE A 544 8.42 1.14 -3.36
CA ILE A 544 8.45 1.78 -4.68
C ILE A 544 7.63 0.96 -5.67
N ALA A 545 6.43 1.42 -5.97
CA ALA A 545 5.61 0.86 -7.04
C ALA A 545 5.83 1.63 -8.34
N TYR A 546 6.08 0.94 -9.44
CA TYR A 546 6.36 1.54 -10.73
C TYR A 546 5.91 0.66 -11.90
N SER A 547 5.68 1.26 -13.07
CA SER A 547 5.41 0.55 -14.32
C SER A 547 6.65 0.48 -15.20
N ASP A 548 6.64 -0.42 -16.21
CA ASP A 548 7.74 -0.61 -17.14
C ASP A 548 7.23 -0.92 -18.55
N HIS A 549 7.79 -0.26 -19.56
CA HIS A 549 7.51 -0.51 -20.99
C HIS A 549 8.68 -1.19 -21.72
N THR A 550 9.39 -2.08 -21.07
CA THR A 550 10.48 -2.82 -21.71
C THR A 550 9.95 -3.86 -22.71
N GLU A 551 10.73 -4.14 -23.75
CA GLU A 551 10.42 -5.15 -24.77
C GLU A 551 9.12 -4.87 -25.56
N GLN A 552 8.75 -3.59 -25.70
CA GLN A 552 7.50 -3.15 -26.35
C GLN A 552 6.22 -3.70 -25.65
N LYS A 553 6.33 -4.03 -24.37
CA LYS A 553 5.23 -4.49 -23.53
C LYS A 553 5.08 -3.56 -22.33
N TYR A 554 3.83 -3.32 -21.95
CA TYR A 554 3.51 -2.60 -20.73
C TYR A 554 3.32 -3.55 -19.56
N PHE A 555 4.04 -3.28 -18.49
CA PHE A 555 3.86 -3.93 -17.20
C PHE A 555 3.42 -2.89 -16.18
N SER A 556 2.21 -3.01 -15.67
CA SER A 556 1.70 -2.11 -14.64
C SER A 556 2.43 -2.26 -13.32
N LYS A 557 2.35 -1.25 -12.46
CA LYS A 557 2.92 -1.32 -11.10
C LYS A 557 2.35 -2.48 -10.27
N GLY A 558 1.10 -2.90 -10.53
CA GLY A 558 0.49 -4.05 -9.88
C GLY A 558 1.19 -5.36 -10.24
N VAL A 559 1.42 -5.59 -11.53
CA VAL A 559 2.13 -6.79 -12.02
C VAL A 559 3.57 -6.87 -11.50
N ILE A 560 4.23 -5.73 -11.41
CA ILE A 560 5.58 -5.69 -10.82
C ILE A 560 5.52 -5.96 -9.32
N GLY A 561 4.51 -5.43 -8.62
CA GLY A 561 4.26 -5.72 -7.20
C GLY A 561 4.00 -7.21 -6.94
N GLU A 562 3.16 -7.87 -7.77
CA GLU A 562 2.93 -9.32 -7.71
C GLU A 562 4.23 -10.12 -7.90
N GLN A 563 5.04 -9.74 -8.88
CA GLN A 563 6.35 -10.36 -9.07
C GLN A 563 7.26 -10.18 -7.85
N ILE A 564 7.31 -8.97 -7.29
CA ILE A 564 8.09 -8.70 -6.07
C ILE A 564 7.57 -9.56 -4.91
N SER A 565 6.26 -9.68 -4.75
CA SER A 565 5.62 -10.54 -3.73
C SER A 565 6.11 -12.00 -3.83
N GLU A 566 6.10 -12.58 -5.03
CA GLU A 566 6.56 -13.94 -5.27
C GLU A 566 8.07 -14.12 -4.97
N GLU A 567 8.89 -13.14 -5.34
CA GLU A 567 10.33 -13.18 -5.04
C GLU A 567 10.62 -13.03 -3.53
N LEU A 568 9.89 -12.17 -2.83
CA LEU A 568 10.03 -12.00 -1.38
C LEU A 568 9.56 -13.25 -0.62
N LYS A 569 8.51 -13.92 -1.09
CA LYS A 569 8.05 -15.18 -0.53
C LYS A 569 9.14 -16.25 -0.58
N LYS A 570 9.79 -16.42 -1.74
CA LYS A 570 10.95 -17.33 -1.88
C LYS A 570 12.12 -16.92 -0.99
N LEU A 571 12.42 -15.60 -0.96
CA LEU A 571 13.52 -15.09 -0.16
C LEU A 571 13.36 -15.38 1.34
N ARG A 572 12.12 -15.30 1.84
CA ARG A 572 11.76 -15.56 3.24
C ARG A 572 11.97 -17.03 3.65
N GLU A 573 11.97 -17.98 2.72
CA GLU A 573 12.16 -19.40 3.05
C GLU A 573 13.54 -19.66 3.70
N ASP A 574 14.57 -18.92 3.27
CA ASP A 574 15.96 -19.12 3.70
C ASP A 574 16.56 -17.94 4.49
N ASN A 575 15.88 -16.79 4.51
CA ASN A 575 16.40 -15.55 5.08
C ASN A 575 15.38 -14.82 5.95
N LYS A 576 15.90 -14.04 6.91
CA LYS A 576 15.12 -13.00 7.56
C LYS A 576 14.99 -11.82 6.60
N VAL A 577 13.77 -11.38 6.34
CA VAL A 577 13.46 -10.30 5.38
C VAL A 577 12.84 -9.11 6.09
N MET A 578 13.55 -8.00 6.12
CA MET A 578 13.03 -6.72 6.62
C MET A 578 12.53 -5.86 5.45
N VAL A 579 11.33 -5.33 5.60
CA VAL A 579 10.73 -4.36 4.67
C VAL A 579 10.49 -3.04 5.38
N SER A 580 10.41 -1.94 4.63
CA SER A 580 10.32 -0.60 5.20
C SER A 580 9.19 0.18 4.51
N ASP A 581 8.28 0.80 5.29
CA ASP A 581 7.13 1.57 4.78
C ASP A 581 6.36 0.78 3.69
N ALA A 582 6.06 -0.49 4.01
CA ALA A 582 5.79 -1.50 3.01
C ALA A 582 4.34 -1.48 2.50
N ASN A 583 4.20 -1.58 1.17
CA ASN A 583 2.94 -1.93 0.53
C ASN A 583 2.54 -3.37 0.87
N ALA A 584 1.24 -3.67 0.84
CA ALA A 584 0.70 -4.97 1.25
C ALA A 584 1.34 -6.16 0.51
N TYR A 585 1.69 -6.01 -0.77
CA TYR A 585 2.34 -7.06 -1.55
C TYR A 585 3.70 -7.50 -0.98
N ALA A 586 4.38 -6.61 -0.25
CA ALA A 586 5.66 -6.90 0.40
C ALA A 586 5.49 -7.20 1.90
N ALA A 587 4.63 -6.47 2.60
CA ALA A 587 4.42 -6.60 4.04
C ALA A 587 4.04 -8.02 4.46
N ALA A 588 3.11 -8.66 3.73
CA ALA A 588 2.66 -10.02 3.99
C ALA A 588 3.77 -11.08 3.84
N ASN A 589 4.88 -10.77 3.16
CA ASN A 589 6.00 -11.68 2.94
C ASN A 589 7.25 -11.33 3.77
N ALA A 590 7.14 -10.43 4.72
CA ALA A 590 8.25 -10.01 5.58
C ALA A 590 8.38 -10.87 6.84
N THR A 591 9.57 -10.89 7.44
CA THR A 591 9.79 -11.36 8.81
C THR A 591 9.79 -10.21 9.81
N ARG A 592 10.00 -8.97 9.34
CA ARG A 592 9.92 -7.73 10.12
C ARG A 592 9.53 -6.57 9.23
N ILE A 593 8.66 -5.70 9.73
CA ILE A 593 8.27 -4.44 9.10
C ILE A 593 8.85 -3.28 9.91
N THR A 594 9.49 -2.32 9.24
CA THR A 594 9.96 -1.07 9.86
C THR A 594 9.42 0.14 9.12
N ASP A 595 9.58 1.32 9.71
CA ASP A 595 9.06 2.59 9.17
C ASP A 595 7.53 2.54 8.91
N ALA A 596 6.77 1.74 9.66
CA ALA A 596 5.32 1.69 9.54
C ALA A 596 4.70 3.08 9.78
N PRO A 597 3.72 3.51 8.96
CA PRO A 597 3.03 4.78 9.18
C PRO A 597 2.25 4.73 10.50
N THR A 598 2.22 5.81 11.25
CA THR A 598 1.44 5.95 12.50
C THR A 598 0.34 7.00 12.39
N THR A 599 0.16 7.57 11.20
CA THR A 599 -0.85 8.59 10.89
C THR A 599 -1.28 8.45 9.43
N SER A 600 -2.45 9.02 9.11
CA SER A 600 -2.88 9.24 7.74
C SER A 600 -2.07 10.33 7.04
N SER A 601 -2.39 10.63 5.77
CA SER A 601 -1.89 11.81 5.04
C SER A 601 -2.44 13.14 5.59
N ARG A 602 -3.37 13.10 6.53
CA ARG A 602 -3.97 14.25 7.23
C ARG A 602 -4.56 15.30 6.28
N TYR A 603 -5.29 14.85 5.27
CA TYR A 603 -6.17 15.75 4.52
C TYR A 603 -7.27 16.30 5.43
N ASP A 604 -7.72 17.52 5.16
CA ASP A 604 -8.75 18.20 5.98
C ASP A 604 -10.07 17.42 6.08
N VAL A 605 -10.32 16.50 5.16
CA VAL A 605 -11.51 15.63 5.15
C VAL A 605 -11.38 14.41 6.08
N PHE A 606 -10.20 14.12 6.60
CA PHE A 606 -9.98 13.02 7.54
C PHE A 606 -10.19 13.52 8.97
N ASP A 607 -11.22 12.99 9.62
CA ASP A 607 -11.57 13.37 10.99
C ASP A 607 -10.64 12.74 12.01
N GLU A 608 -10.30 11.45 11.81
CA GLU A 608 -9.51 10.69 12.79
C GLU A 608 -8.48 9.77 12.12
N ASP A 609 -7.28 9.70 12.70
CA ASP A 609 -6.31 8.65 12.43
C ASP A 609 -6.69 7.37 13.20
N VAL A 610 -6.59 6.19 12.58
CA VAL A 610 -6.77 4.89 13.21
C VAL A 610 -5.63 3.94 12.87
N PRO A 611 -5.21 3.03 13.79
CA PRO A 611 -4.07 2.13 13.58
C PRO A 611 -4.44 0.89 12.75
N PHE A 612 -5.06 1.07 11.59
CA PHE A 612 -5.54 -0.03 10.76
C PHE A 612 -4.41 -0.91 10.23
N TYR A 613 -3.33 -0.29 9.72
CA TYR A 613 -2.16 -1.01 9.22
C TYR A 613 -1.55 -1.86 10.34
N GLU A 614 -1.45 -1.30 11.52
CA GLU A 614 -0.91 -1.96 12.71
C GLU A 614 -1.82 -3.10 13.18
N ILE A 615 -3.15 -2.93 13.18
CA ILE A 615 -4.11 -3.99 13.53
C ILE A 615 -3.95 -5.20 12.60
N VAL A 616 -3.65 -4.97 11.31
CA VAL A 616 -3.46 -6.07 10.35
C VAL A 616 -2.22 -6.91 10.67
N PHE A 617 -1.10 -6.31 11.10
CA PHE A 617 0.20 -7.00 11.19
C PHE A 617 0.70 -7.26 12.60
N LYS A 618 0.27 -6.47 13.61
CA LYS A 618 0.69 -6.63 15.01
C LYS A 618 0.32 -8.02 15.57
N GLY A 619 1.25 -8.63 16.30
CA GLY A 619 1.12 -9.98 16.86
C GLY A 619 1.48 -11.12 15.89
N ILE A 620 1.57 -10.84 14.56
CA ILE A 620 1.92 -11.82 13.53
C ILE A 620 3.32 -11.57 12.96
N ILE A 621 3.59 -10.31 12.60
CA ILE A 621 4.89 -9.88 12.09
C ILE A 621 5.40 -8.74 12.98
N PRO A 622 6.59 -8.84 13.57
CA PRO A 622 7.20 -7.75 14.30
C PRO A 622 7.21 -6.46 13.46
N ILE A 623 6.59 -5.41 13.99
CA ILE A 623 6.39 -4.14 13.30
C ILE A 623 6.91 -3.00 14.16
N SER A 624 7.60 -2.03 13.57
CA SER A 624 8.08 -0.82 14.24
C SER A 624 7.75 0.43 13.47
N ALA A 625 7.52 1.52 14.20
CA ALA A 625 7.15 2.81 13.66
C ALA A 625 8.28 3.48 12.86
N THR A 626 7.96 4.60 12.22
CA THR A 626 8.96 5.56 11.74
C THR A 626 9.87 6.03 12.87
N PRO A 627 11.16 6.32 12.62
CA PRO A 627 12.12 6.70 13.67
C PRO A 627 11.67 7.89 14.52
N ILE A 628 11.61 7.67 15.83
CA ILE A 628 11.10 8.64 16.81
C ILE A 628 11.92 9.94 16.78
N ASN A 629 13.24 9.83 16.65
CA ASN A 629 14.14 10.99 16.66
C ASN A 629 14.10 11.83 15.38
N LEU A 630 13.41 11.39 14.32
CA LEU A 630 13.19 12.20 13.12
C LEU A 630 11.87 12.98 13.15
N ASN A 631 11.03 12.76 14.15
CA ASN A 631 9.76 13.44 14.28
C ASN A 631 9.85 14.70 15.13
N SER A 632 9.10 15.73 14.75
CA SER A 632 9.07 17.01 15.46
C SER A 632 8.52 16.90 16.89
N ASN A 633 7.70 15.89 17.17
CA ASN A 633 7.15 15.59 18.48
C ASN A 633 7.41 14.12 18.88
N SER A 634 8.58 13.85 19.43
CA SER A 634 9.01 12.51 19.84
C SER A 634 8.09 11.88 20.89
N LYS A 635 7.50 12.69 21.80
CA LYS A 635 6.57 12.19 22.82
C LYS A 635 5.27 11.70 22.22
N VAL A 636 4.67 12.45 21.31
CA VAL A 636 3.45 12.01 20.60
C VAL A 636 3.73 10.76 19.78
N ASN A 637 4.90 10.68 19.12
CA ASN A 637 5.26 9.49 18.36
C ASN A 637 5.45 8.25 19.24
N LEU A 638 6.05 8.41 20.42
CA LEU A 638 6.13 7.35 21.42
C LEU A 638 4.72 6.86 21.83
N LEU A 639 3.81 7.79 22.09
CA LEU A 639 2.43 7.47 22.43
C LEU A 639 1.69 6.75 21.30
N LYS A 640 1.95 7.11 20.02
CA LYS A 640 1.42 6.38 18.87
C LYS A 640 1.91 4.92 18.81
N CYS A 641 3.18 4.68 19.14
CA CYS A 641 3.71 3.33 19.25
C CYS A 641 3.02 2.53 20.38
N ILE A 642 2.74 3.18 21.51
CA ILE A 642 2.05 2.58 22.65
C ILE A 642 0.59 2.28 22.30
N GLU A 643 -0.14 3.23 21.70
CA GLU A 643 -1.53 3.05 21.26
C GLU A 643 -1.70 1.80 20.39
N SER A 644 -0.81 1.63 19.41
CA SER A 644 -0.87 0.53 18.44
C SER A 644 -0.04 -0.71 18.84
N GLY A 645 0.68 -0.65 19.96
CA GLY A 645 1.52 -1.76 20.44
C GLY A 645 2.70 -2.10 19.51
N ILE A 646 3.13 -1.19 18.62
CA ILE A 646 4.24 -1.44 17.71
C ILE A 646 5.57 -0.97 18.27
N GLY A 647 6.66 -1.58 17.82
CA GLY A 647 8.01 -1.36 18.35
C GLY A 647 8.57 0.03 18.11
N LEU A 648 9.47 0.45 18.98
CA LEU A 648 10.21 1.73 18.89
C LEU A 648 11.31 1.64 17.84
N SER A 649 11.51 2.72 17.08
CA SER A 649 12.57 2.82 16.06
C SER A 649 13.37 4.12 16.19
N TYR A 650 14.68 4.05 15.92
CA TYR A 650 15.58 5.19 15.93
C TYR A 650 16.58 5.12 14.78
N VAL A 651 16.95 6.28 14.23
CA VAL A 651 18.08 6.40 13.30
C VAL A 651 19.31 6.89 14.07
N VAL A 652 20.43 6.18 13.93
CA VAL A 652 21.65 6.51 14.66
C VAL A 652 22.90 6.48 13.77
N SER A 653 23.85 7.37 14.06
CA SER A 653 25.20 7.37 13.51
C SER A 653 26.20 7.61 14.64
N TYR A 654 27.34 6.90 14.60
CA TYR A 654 28.36 7.03 15.65
C TYR A 654 29.05 8.38 15.62
N ASN A 655 29.49 8.78 14.42
CA ASN A 655 30.12 10.08 14.18
C ASN A 655 29.15 10.98 13.43
N HIS A 656 28.96 12.18 13.94
CA HIS A 656 28.30 13.25 13.21
C HIS A 656 29.35 14.32 12.95
N ASP A 657 29.69 14.53 11.69
CA ASP A 657 30.70 15.49 11.29
C ASP A 657 30.06 16.66 10.56
N SER A 658 30.46 17.88 10.92
CA SER A 658 30.03 19.11 10.24
C SER A 658 30.36 19.08 8.73
N ASP A 659 31.35 18.29 8.32
CA ASP A 659 31.68 18.10 6.90
C ASP A 659 30.62 17.35 6.11
N LEU A 660 29.64 16.72 6.78
CA LEU A 660 28.48 16.08 6.16
C LEU A 660 27.31 17.03 5.93
N VAL A 661 27.41 18.28 6.35
CA VAL A 661 26.40 19.33 6.11
C VAL A 661 26.16 19.54 4.61
N GLU A 662 27.13 19.23 3.76
CA GLU A 662 26.92 19.21 2.30
C GLU A 662 26.06 18.03 1.80
N ASN A 663 25.83 17.02 2.64
CA ASN A 663 24.92 15.93 2.37
C ASN A 663 23.56 16.30 2.98
N GLU A 664 22.68 16.86 2.19
CA GLU A 664 21.34 17.33 2.62
C GLU A 664 20.37 16.19 3.01
N ASN A 665 20.89 15.01 3.35
CA ASN A 665 20.07 13.93 3.83
C ASN A 665 19.60 14.21 5.26
N ILE A 666 18.30 14.39 5.44
CA ILE A 666 17.64 14.68 6.72
C ILE A 666 17.95 13.63 7.81
N LEU A 667 18.29 12.42 7.44
CA LEU A 667 18.65 11.35 8.38
C LEU A 667 19.85 11.71 9.26
N PHE A 668 20.71 12.62 8.82
CA PHE A 668 21.90 13.04 9.57
C PHE A 668 21.64 14.15 10.59
N TYR A 669 20.57 14.92 10.46
CA TYR A 669 20.36 16.09 11.32
C TYR A 669 20.05 15.77 12.77
N ALA A 670 19.55 14.56 13.08
CA ALA A 670 19.15 14.17 14.42
C ALA A 670 19.62 12.74 14.78
N SER A 671 20.74 12.27 14.22
CA SER A 671 21.16 10.85 14.32
C SER A 671 22.37 10.60 15.21
N LYS A 672 23.06 11.61 15.75
CA LYS A 672 24.28 11.40 16.54
C LYS A 672 24.00 10.55 17.78
N TYR A 673 24.56 9.34 17.82
CA TYR A 673 24.32 8.34 18.87
C TYR A 673 24.60 8.83 20.28
N ASP A 674 25.74 9.50 20.49
CA ASP A 674 26.15 10.02 21.80
C ASP A 674 25.11 10.98 22.40
N GLY A 675 24.40 11.74 21.54
CA GLY A 675 23.32 12.63 22.00
C GLY A 675 21.95 11.95 22.14
N LEU A 676 21.78 10.75 21.59
CA LEU A 676 20.50 10.01 21.59
C LEU A 676 20.46 8.85 22.57
N LYS A 677 21.61 8.32 22.96
CA LYS A 677 21.75 7.10 23.76
C LYS A 677 20.85 7.12 25.00
N ASP A 678 20.96 8.15 25.83
CA ASP A 678 20.20 8.25 27.08
C ASP A 678 18.69 8.31 26.83
N SER A 679 18.26 9.00 25.77
CA SER A 679 16.86 9.08 25.36
C SER A 679 16.34 7.73 24.88
N ILE A 680 17.12 6.99 24.07
CA ILE A 680 16.77 5.66 23.59
C ILE A 680 16.62 4.70 24.79
N VAL A 681 17.63 4.66 25.66
CA VAL A 681 17.63 3.80 26.86
C VAL A 681 16.46 4.12 27.78
N SER A 682 16.19 5.42 28.03
CA SER A 682 15.07 5.86 28.85
C SER A 682 13.72 5.45 28.26
N SER A 683 13.51 5.67 26.95
CA SER A 683 12.24 5.31 26.30
C SER A 683 12.01 3.79 26.32
N VAL A 684 13.02 3.00 25.98
CA VAL A 684 12.91 1.53 26.01
C VAL A 684 12.64 1.03 27.43
N ASN A 685 13.37 1.51 28.43
CA ASN A 685 13.20 1.03 29.81
C ASN A 685 11.86 1.45 30.41
N SER A 686 11.37 2.66 30.13
CA SER A 686 10.08 3.14 30.65
C SER A 686 8.87 2.41 30.04
N THR A 687 9.01 1.84 28.86
CA THR A 687 7.91 1.12 28.16
C THR A 687 8.05 -0.39 28.20
N LYS A 688 9.14 -0.91 28.75
CA LYS A 688 9.51 -2.34 28.71
C LYS A 688 8.45 -3.25 29.31
N GLU A 689 7.90 -2.92 30.48
CA GLU A 689 6.88 -3.73 31.14
C GLU A 689 5.60 -3.80 30.30
N TYR A 690 5.19 -2.69 29.72
CA TYR A 690 4.05 -2.64 28.81
C TYR A 690 4.26 -3.53 27.58
N TYR A 691 5.39 -3.39 26.88
CA TYR A 691 5.68 -4.22 25.70
C TYR A 691 5.79 -5.71 26.04
N ASN A 692 6.32 -6.06 27.19
CA ASN A 692 6.33 -7.45 27.66
C ASN A 692 4.92 -7.99 27.92
N ALA A 693 4.01 -7.15 28.43
CA ALA A 693 2.63 -7.54 28.67
C ALA A 693 1.84 -7.80 27.38
N ILE A 694 2.14 -7.11 26.29
CA ILE A 694 1.45 -7.24 24.99
C ILE A 694 2.24 -8.05 23.95
N SER A 695 3.32 -8.73 24.36
CA SER A 695 4.16 -9.49 23.43
C SER A 695 3.40 -10.66 22.81
N GLY A 696 3.40 -10.73 21.49
CA GLY A 696 2.66 -11.74 20.71
C GLY A 696 1.15 -11.55 20.67
N ALA A 697 0.62 -10.53 21.35
CA ALA A 697 -0.81 -10.25 21.36
C ALA A 697 -1.23 -9.42 20.15
N GLU A 698 -2.43 -9.69 19.64
CA GLU A 698 -3.06 -8.95 18.55
C GLU A 698 -4.03 -7.90 19.10
N ILE A 699 -4.28 -6.82 18.33
CA ILE A 699 -5.28 -5.82 18.72
C ILE A 699 -6.68 -6.40 18.46
N SER A 700 -7.48 -6.56 19.51
CA SER A 700 -8.87 -7.05 19.46
C SER A 700 -9.89 -5.91 19.41
N GLU A 701 -9.60 -4.76 20.10
CA GLU A 701 -10.45 -3.58 20.07
C GLU A 701 -9.60 -2.31 19.97
N HIS A 702 -10.09 -1.32 19.26
CA HIS A 702 -9.58 0.04 19.32
C HIS A 702 -10.75 1.03 19.28
N THR A 703 -10.74 2.01 20.19
CA THR A 703 -11.86 2.95 20.34
C THR A 703 -11.35 4.37 20.59
N ILE A 704 -11.96 5.32 19.91
CA ILE A 704 -11.78 6.74 20.12
C ILE A 704 -12.84 7.22 21.09
N MET A 705 -12.44 7.56 22.30
CA MET A 705 -13.37 8.01 23.34
C MET A 705 -13.80 9.47 23.09
N PRO A 706 -14.99 9.88 23.53
CA PRO A 706 -15.45 11.28 23.39
C PRO A 706 -14.52 12.31 24.05
N SER A 707 -13.72 11.88 25.02
CA SER A 707 -12.68 12.70 25.66
C SER A 707 -11.44 12.96 24.78
N GLY A 708 -11.33 12.30 23.63
CA GLY A 708 -10.12 12.29 22.78
C GLY A 708 -9.07 11.27 23.20
N VAL A 709 -9.30 10.52 24.29
CA VAL A 709 -8.44 9.41 24.71
C VAL A 709 -8.63 8.23 23.76
N ARG A 710 -7.55 7.51 23.45
CA ARG A 710 -7.58 6.26 22.68
C ARG A 710 -7.54 5.07 23.64
N LYS A 711 -8.43 4.11 23.43
CA LYS A 711 -8.45 2.83 24.13
C LYS A 711 -8.05 1.74 23.14
N THR A 712 -7.05 0.93 23.48
CA THR A 712 -6.71 -0.29 22.74
C THR A 712 -6.82 -1.48 23.69
N VAL A 713 -7.45 -2.56 23.22
CA VAL A 713 -7.53 -3.85 23.94
C VAL A 713 -6.81 -4.89 23.10
N PHE A 714 -5.96 -5.67 23.74
CA PHE A 714 -5.28 -6.79 23.10
C PHE A 714 -6.01 -8.10 23.42
N ASP A 715 -5.85 -9.11 22.57
CA ASP A 715 -6.53 -10.40 22.69
C ASP A 715 -6.15 -11.21 23.94
N ASN A 716 -5.02 -10.87 24.58
CA ASN A 716 -4.60 -11.42 25.86
C ASN A 716 -5.24 -10.68 27.08
N GLY A 717 -6.11 -9.71 26.84
CA GLY A 717 -6.86 -8.96 27.84
C GLY A 717 -6.20 -7.66 28.31
N VAL A 718 -4.96 -7.39 27.94
CA VAL A 718 -4.28 -6.12 28.29
C VAL A 718 -5.02 -4.96 27.62
N THR A 719 -5.31 -3.93 28.42
CA THR A 719 -5.97 -2.70 27.94
C THR A 719 -5.08 -1.50 28.20
N VAL A 720 -4.89 -0.65 27.19
CA VAL A 720 -4.15 0.61 27.30
C VAL A 720 -5.03 1.80 26.93
N TYR A 721 -4.91 2.87 27.71
CA TYR A 721 -5.50 4.18 27.43
C TYR A 721 -4.38 5.17 27.15
N VAL A 722 -4.48 5.91 26.05
CA VAL A 722 -3.49 6.91 25.63
C VAL A 722 -4.16 8.27 25.50
N ASN A 723 -3.60 9.27 26.17
CA ASN A 723 -4.11 10.62 26.19
C ASN A 723 -3.22 11.56 25.34
N TYR A 724 -3.75 12.02 24.23
CA TYR A 724 -3.07 13.01 23.36
C TYR A 724 -3.44 14.45 23.70
N THR A 725 -4.36 14.64 24.66
CA THR A 725 -4.84 15.99 24.99
C THR A 725 -3.91 16.68 26.00
N GLY A 726 -3.93 18.00 26.02
CA GLY A 726 -3.21 18.80 27.01
C GLY A 726 -3.90 18.87 28.38
N LYS A 727 -4.84 17.96 28.69
CA LYS A 727 -5.63 17.95 29.94
C LYS A 727 -5.59 16.55 30.56
N THR A 728 -5.70 16.51 31.86
CA THR A 728 -5.91 15.28 32.63
C THR A 728 -7.32 14.76 32.39
N VAL A 729 -7.47 13.46 32.19
CA VAL A 729 -8.73 12.75 31.89
C VAL A 729 -8.93 11.59 32.84
N GLU A 730 -10.16 11.37 33.29
CA GLU A 730 -10.49 10.15 34.06
C GLU A 730 -10.75 8.97 33.10
N THR A 731 -10.15 7.82 33.42
CA THR A 731 -10.35 6.56 32.72
C THR A 731 -10.80 5.48 33.70
N PRO A 732 -11.31 4.34 33.21
CA PRO A 732 -11.64 3.21 34.12
C PRO A 732 -10.45 2.71 34.95
N LEU A 733 -9.22 2.91 34.50
CA LEU A 733 -8.00 2.53 35.24
C LEU A 733 -7.49 3.61 36.19
N GLY A 734 -8.11 4.80 36.21
CA GLY A 734 -7.72 5.93 37.02
C GLY A 734 -7.47 7.22 36.27
N VAL A 735 -6.83 8.15 36.95
CA VAL A 735 -6.52 9.48 36.40
C VAL A 735 -5.36 9.36 35.39
N LEU A 736 -5.57 9.83 34.18
CA LEU A 736 -4.57 9.81 33.10
C LEU A 736 -4.11 11.24 32.81
N GLU A 737 -2.83 11.52 33.01
CA GLU A 737 -2.23 12.83 32.81
C GLU A 737 -2.17 13.23 31.32
N ALA A 738 -1.94 14.51 31.06
CA ALA A 738 -1.77 15.05 29.73
C ALA A 738 -0.57 14.42 29.01
N TYR A 739 -0.75 13.98 27.76
CA TYR A 739 0.27 13.32 26.95
C TYR A 739 0.92 12.12 27.67
N ASP A 740 0.11 11.23 28.21
CA ASP A 740 0.56 10.06 28.95
C ASP A 740 -0.29 8.83 28.63
N TYR A 741 0.03 7.68 29.18
CA TYR A 741 -0.70 6.44 29.03
C TYR A 741 -0.80 5.66 30.33
N ILE A 742 -1.83 4.82 30.44
CA ILE A 742 -2.03 3.88 31.56
C ILE A 742 -2.52 2.56 30.97
N TYR A 743 -2.09 1.44 31.55
CA TYR A 743 -2.52 0.11 31.12
C TYR A 743 -2.71 -0.85 32.29
N GLU A 744 -3.49 -1.90 32.04
CA GLU A 744 -3.76 -3.00 32.97
C GLU A 744 -3.65 -4.34 32.27
#